data_eb2a560917fa5da6cf9890c64de9a299
#
_entry.id   eb2a560917fa5da6cf9890c64de9a299
#
_cell.length_a   1.000
_cell.length_b   1.000
_cell.length_c   1.000
_cell.angle_alpha   90.00
_cell.angle_beta   90.00
_cell.angle_gamma   90.00
#
_symmetry.space_group_name_H-M   'P 1'
#
loop_
_entity.id
_entity.type
_entity.pdbx_description
1 polymer ?
#
loop_
_entity_poly.entity_id
_entity_poly.type
_entity_poly.pdbx_seq_one_letter_code
_entity_poly.pdbx_strand_id
1 'polypeptide(L)'
;MAKHDLHLTRNIGIMAHIDAGKTTTSERILFYTGKTHKIGEVHDGGATMDWMAQEQERGITITSAATTTFWNWQDKQYKINLIDTPGHVDFTAEVERSLRVLDGAVAAYCAVGGVEPQSETVWRQADKYNVPRIAYVNKMDRSGADFFDVVRQMKDVLGAHPCVLSIPIGAEEKFKGIIDLIKMKAILWHDETMGAEYEVDEIPAELQAEAQEWRDKLVETAAECDEALMDKFFDDPSSITEEELIAAIRKGTLAMDIVPMTQGSSFKNKGVQTLLDYVCMFLPSPLDTPNIVGTNPETGEEEDRKASEDEKTSALAFKIATDPYVGRLTFFRVYSGKVVAGSYIYNVRSGKKERVSRLFQMHSNHQNPVDEICAGDIGAGVGFKDIHTGDTLADEDAPIVLESMDFPDPVIGIAVEPKTQKDLDKLSNGLAKLAEEDPTFTVKTDEQTGQTVISGMGELHLDIIIDRLKREFKVECNQGKPQVNYKEAITKPVQLREVYKKQSGGRGKFADIIVTIGPKDEDYKEGDLQFVNEVKGGNIPKEFIPSVQKGFENAMKSGVLGGYPLDSLKVELLDGSFHPVDSDQLSFEIAALQAYKNACSQAGPVLMEPIMKLEVVTPEENMGDVIGDLNKRRGQVEGMESGRSGARIVKAMVPLAEMFGYVTALRTITSGRATSSMQYDHHAPVSNSIAKQVLEEVNGRVDLVK
;
A
#
# COMPACT_ATOMS: atom_id res chain seq x y z
N MET A 1 -19.74 5.29 27.41
CA MET A 1 -20.52 5.15 26.15
C MET A 1 -21.14 3.77 26.12
N ALA A 2 -22.32 3.57 25.51
CA ALA A 2 -22.87 2.22 25.34
C ALA A 2 -21.89 1.41 24.47
N LYS A 3 -21.62 0.15 24.84
CA LYS A 3 -20.81 -0.78 24.03
C LYS A 3 -21.40 -0.84 22.62
N HIS A 4 -20.60 -0.56 21.63
CA HIS A 4 -21.05 -0.70 20.24
C HIS A 4 -20.96 -2.16 19.80
N ASP A 5 -22.01 -2.66 19.16
CA ASP A 5 -22.05 -4.04 18.65
C ASP A 5 -21.09 -4.19 17.48
N LEU A 6 -20.13 -5.12 17.58
CA LEU A 6 -19.15 -5.40 16.51
C LEU A 6 -19.81 -5.88 15.22
N HIS A 7 -20.97 -6.55 15.27
CA HIS A 7 -21.74 -6.90 14.07
C HIS A 7 -22.19 -5.68 13.27
N LEU A 8 -22.32 -4.52 13.93
CA LEU A 8 -22.72 -3.25 13.33
C LEU A 8 -21.53 -2.32 13.05
N THR A 9 -20.30 -2.84 13.12
CA THR A 9 -19.08 -2.10 12.78
C THR A 9 -18.64 -2.44 11.36
N ARG A 10 -18.16 -1.44 10.60
CA ARG A 10 -17.57 -1.58 9.27
C ARG A 10 -16.26 -0.79 9.21
N ASN A 11 -15.16 -1.48 9.04
CA ASN A 11 -13.84 -0.87 8.78
C ASN A 11 -13.60 -0.90 7.28
N ILE A 12 -13.84 0.20 6.60
CA ILE A 12 -13.82 0.24 5.15
C ILE A 12 -12.85 1.28 4.62
N GLY A 13 -12.25 0.98 3.46
CA GLY A 13 -11.46 1.92 2.68
C GLY A 13 -12.14 2.26 1.37
N ILE A 14 -11.91 3.47 0.86
CA ILE A 14 -12.24 3.80 -0.52
C ILE A 14 -10.97 3.72 -1.33
N MET A 15 -10.92 2.79 -2.26
CA MET A 15 -9.81 2.58 -3.18
C MET A 15 -10.24 2.95 -4.60
N ALA A 16 -9.37 3.63 -5.33
CA ALA A 16 -9.67 4.10 -6.68
C ALA A 16 -8.40 4.52 -7.40
N HIS A 17 -8.45 4.56 -8.74
CA HIS A 17 -7.44 5.30 -9.51
C HIS A 17 -7.60 6.82 -9.35
N ILE A 18 -6.60 7.56 -9.82
CA ILE A 18 -6.63 9.03 -9.84
C ILE A 18 -7.86 9.48 -10.62
N ASP A 19 -8.54 10.51 -10.15
CA ASP A 19 -9.74 11.08 -10.77
C ASP A 19 -10.98 10.18 -10.85
N ALA A 20 -11.05 9.01 -10.20
CA ALA A 20 -12.31 8.26 -10.11
C ALA A 20 -13.37 8.93 -9.21
N GLY A 21 -12.99 9.99 -8.50
CA GLY A 21 -13.87 10.72 -7.59
C GLY A 21 -13.91 10.13 -6.16
N LYS A 22 -12.80 9.54 -5.74
CA LYS A 22 -12.62 8.95 -4.41
C LYS A 22 -12.93 9.95 -3.29
N THR A 23 -12.17 11.05 -3.21
CA THR A 23 -12.36 12.08 -2.18
C THR A 23 -13.76 12.69 -2.23
N THR A 24 -14.31 12.94 -3.43
CA THR A 24 -15.69 13.42 -3.58
C THR A 24 -16.68 12.43 -2.97
N THR A 25 -16.47 11.11 -3.15
CA THR A 25 -17.34 10.08 -2.57
C THR A 25 -17.20 10.05 -1.05
N SER A 26 -15.96 10.14 -0.51
CA SER A 26 -15.70 10.23 0.93
C SER A 26 -16.39 11.44 1.56
N GLU A 27 -16.28 12.62 0.94
CA GLU A 27 -16.94 13.84 1.41
C GLU A 27 -18.47 13.72 1.42
N ARG A 28 -19.08 13.08 0.42
CA ARG A 28 -20.54 12.82 0.41
C ARG A 28 -20.95 11.84 1.50
N ILE A 29 -20.17 10.81 1.76
CA ILE A 29 -20.40 9.90 2.90
C ILE A 29 -20.39 10.69 4.21
N LEU A 30 -19.40 11.56 4.44
CA LEU A 30 -19.32 12.40 5.64
C LEU A 30 -20.50 13.37 5.76
N PHE A 31 -20.95 13.94 4.68
CA PHE A 31 -22.10 14.83 4.64
C PHE A 31 -23.39 14.09 5.02
N TYR A 32 -23.69 12.96 4.36
CA TYR A 32 -24.94 12.22 4.62
C TYR A 32 -24.96 11.54 5.99
N THR A 33 -23.81 11.26 6.57
CA THR A 33 -23.69 10.74 7.94
C THR A 33 -23.66 11.85 9.00
N GLY A 34 -23.85 13.12 8.60
CA GLY A 34 -23.95 14.26 9.51
C GLY A 34 -22.63 14.68 10.18
N LYS A 35 -21.49 14.21 9.66
CA LYS A 35 -20.15 14.59 10.18
C LYS A 35 -19.70 15.95 9.69
N THR A 36 -20.10 16.35 8.50
CA THR A 36 -19.87 17.68 7.95
C THR A 36 -21.19 18.37 7.66
N HIS A 37 -21.26 19.69 7.91
CA HIS A 37 -22.44 20.50 7.63
C HIS A 37 -22.42 21.15 6.26
N LYS A 38 -21.30 21.09 5.55
CA LYS A 38 -21.10 21.58 4.20
C LYS A 38 -20.52 20.48 3.34
N ILE A 39 -20.97 20.44 2.10
CA ILE A 39 -20.37 19.57 1.10
C ILE A 39 -19.00 20.15 0.75
N GLY A 40 -17.92 19.41 1.05
CA GLY A 40 -16.57 19.76 0.64
C GLY A 40 -16.40 19.50 -0.86
N GLU A 41 -15.94 20.51 -1.60
CA GLU A 41 -15.57 20.36 -3.01
C GLU A 41 -14.04 20.30 -3.13
N VAL A 42 -13.54 19.27 -3.80
CA VAL A 42 -12.10 19.05 -4.00
C VAL A 42 -11.48 20.21 -4.78
N HIS A 43 -12.17 20.70 -5.81
CA HIS A 43 -11.68 21.78 -6.66
C HIS A 43 -11.57 23.14 -5.94
N ASP A 44 -12.36 23.32 -4.88
CA ASP A 44 -12.35 24.55 -4.08
C ASP A 44 -11.45 24.47 -2.85
N GLY A 45 -10.71 23.35 -2.69
CA GLY A 45 -9.86 23.10 -1.51
C GLY A 45 -10.65 22.94 -0.21
N GLY A 46 -11.94 22.63 -0.29
CA GLY A 46 -12.86 22.51 0.86
C GLY A 46 -13.03 21.08 1.39
N ALA A 47 -12.31 20.11 0.84
CA ALA A 47 -12.42 18.71 1.23
C ALA A 47 -11.85 18.48 2.64
N THR A 48 -12.63 17.80 3.49
CA THR A 48 -12.26 17.49 4.88
C THR A 48 -11.22 16.38 4.97
N MET A 49 -11.32 15.38 4.07
CA MET A 49 -10.40 14.24 4.05
C MET A 49 -9.04 14.60 3.47
N ASP A 50 -8.96 15.47 2.48
CA ASP A 50 -7.73 16.04 1.94
C ASP A 50 -7.37 17.29 2.74
N TRP A 51 -6.83 17.09 3.95
CA TRP A 51 -6.56 18.18 4.91
C TRP A 51 -5.21 18.86 4.71
N MET A 52 -4.28 18.23 4.00
CA MET A 52 -2.97 18.84 3.71
C MET A 52 -3.09 19.88 2.59
N ALA A 53 -2.37 21.00 2.73
CA ALA A 53 -2.35 22.03 1.69
C ALA A 53 -1.91 21.48 0.32
N GLN A 54 -0.97 20.52 0.31
CA GLN A 54 -0.48 19.87 -0.89
C GLN A 54 -1.55 19.02 -1.58
N GLU A 55 -2.40 18.33 -0.80
CA GLU A 55 -3.53 17.56 -1.32
C GLU A 55 -4.54 18.49 -1.99
N GLN A 56 -4.89 19.57 -1.31
CA GLN A 56 -5.85 20.57 -1.81
C GLN A 56 -5.35 21.29 -3.07
N GLU A 57 -4.08 21.70 -3.10
CA GLU A 57 -3.48 22.39 -4.24
C GLU A 57 -3.32 21.49 -5.47
N ARG A 58 -3.02 20.21 -5.27
CA ARG A 58 -2.78 19.24 -6.34
C ARG A 58 -4.02 18.43 -6.72
N GLY A 59 -5.07 18.44 -5.90
CA GLY A 59 -6.29 17.66 -6.09
C GLY A 59 -6.10 16.16 -5.99
N ILE A 60 -5.08 15.69 -5.24
CA ILE A 60 -4.78 14.28 -5.04
C ILE A 60 -4.65 13.97 -3.55
N THR A 61 -5.12 12.82 -3.11
CA THR A 61 -4.87 12.32 -1.75
C THR A 61 -3.44 11.77 -1.66
N ILE A 62 -2.68 12.25 -0.70
CA ILE A 62 -1.27 11.89 -0.45
C ILE A 62 -1.19 10.94 0.73
N THR A 63 -1.86 11.30 1.85
CA THR A 63 -1.89 10.51 3.07
C THR A 63 -3.27 9.97 3.34
N SER A 64 -3.37 8.74 3.85
CA SER A 64 -4.65 8.18 4.26
C SER A 64 -5.21 8.96 5.46
N ALA A 65 -6.48 9.34 5.38
CA ALA A 65 -7.23 9.97 6.48
C ALA A 65 -8.26 8.99 7.02
N ALA A 66 -8.37 8.87 8.34
CA ALA A 66 -9.33 8.01 8.99
C ALA A 66 -10.43 8.83 9.65
N THR A 67 -11.67 8.46 9.45
CA THR A 67 -12.82 9.12 10.08
C THR A 67 -13.85 8.10 10.51
N THR A 68 -14.31 8.22 11.76
CA THR A 68 -15.41 7.42 12.30
C THR A 68 -16.72 8.15 12.08
N THR A 69 -17.70 7.45 11.49
CA THR A 69 -19.03 7.97 11.23
C THR A 69 -20.10 6.91 11.53
N PHE A 70 -21.39 7.30 11.45
CA PHE A 70 -22.52 6.43 11.76
C PHE A 70 -23.57 6.52 10.67
N TRP A 71 -24.11 5.37 10.28
CA TRP A 71 -25.19 5.26 9.31
C TRP A 71 -26.35 4.43 9.88
N ASN A 72 -27.57 4.89 9.67
CA ASN A 72 -28.77 4.17 10.12
C ASN A 72 -29.33 3.34 8.95
N TRP A 73 -29.37 2.04 9.14
CA TRP A 73 -29.97 1.11 8.18
C TRP A 73 -30.86 0.09 8.92
N GLN A 74 -32.11 -0.08 8.47
CA GLN A 74 -33.11 -0.97 9.10
C GLN A 74 -33.21 -0.78 10.62
N ASP A 75 -33.41 0.46 11.08
CA ASP A 75 -33.50 0.85 12.49
C ASP A 75 -32.28 0.51 13.36
N LYS A 76 -31.17 0.10 12.76
CA LYS A 76 -29.87 -0.15 13.42
C LYS A 76 -28.87 0.92 13.03
N GLN A 77 -28.09 1.37 14.02
CA GLN A 77 -27.02 2.31 13.81
C GLN A 77 -25.71 1.56 13.57
N TYR A 78 -25.19 1.64 12.36
CA TYR A 78 -23.88 1.11 11.99
C TYR A 78 -22.79 2.13 12.26
N LYS A 79 -21.69 1.67 12.85
CA LYS A 79 -20.45 2.44 12.99
C LYS A 79 -19.56 2.15 11.79
N ILE A 80 -19.17 3.19 11.08
CA ILE A 80 -18.31 3.06 9.90
C ILE A 80 -17.00 3.81 10.18
N ASN A 81 -15.91 3.09 10.22
CA ASN A 81 -14.56 3.64 10.20
C ASN A 81 -14.13 3.70 8.73
N LEU A 82 -14.12 4.91 8.18
CA LEU A 82 -13.77 5.18 6.79
C LEU A 82 -12.32 5.59 6.70
N ILE A 83 -11.53 4.90 5.89
CA ILE A 83 -10.16 5.28 5.54
C ILE A 83 -10.13 5.68 4.06
N ASP A 84 -9.77 6.93 3.79
CA ASP A 84 -9.52 7.42 2.44
C ASP A 84 -8.07 7.14 2.05
N THR A 85 -7.86 6.30 1.02
CA THR A 85 -6.53 5.86 0.61
C THR A 85 -5.99 6.69 -0.56
N PRO A 86 -4.67 6.92 -0.70
CA PRO A 86 -4.12 7.54 -1.90
C PRO A 86 -4.45 6.76 -3.17
N GLY A 87 -4.55 7.47 -4.29
CA GLY A 87 -4.77 6.84 -5.61
C GLY A 87 -3.53 6.85 -6.51
N HIS A 88 -2.42 7.46 -6.08
CA HIS A 88 -1.21 7.60 -6.89
C HIS A 88 -0.18 6.49 -6.58
N VAL A 89 0.47 5.97 -7.61
CA VAL A 89 1.43 4.85 -7.50
C VAL A 89 2.64 5.17 -6.60
N ASP A 90 3.06 6.42 -6.49
CA ASP A 90 4.16 6.83 -5.60
C ASP A 90 3.82 6.65 -4.12
N PHE A 91 2.54 6.47 -3.77
CA PHE A 91 2.03 6.28 -2.42
C PHE A 91 1.50 4.86 -2.17
N THR A 92 2.01 3.88 -2.90
CA THR A 92 1.61 2.47 -2.80
C THR A 92 1.69 1.94 -1.37
N ALA A 93 2.71 2.36 -0.61
CA ALA A 93 2.86 1.98 0.80
C ALA A 93 1.70 2.46 1.69
N GLU A 94 1.16 3.66 1.44
CA GLU A 94 -0.02 4.15 2.16
C GLU A 94 -1.27 3.32 1.84
N VAL A 95 -1.42 2.89 0.59
CA VAL A 95 -2.49 1.99 0.18
C VAL A 95 -2.37 0.64 0.87
N GLU A 96 -1.19 0.03 0.86
CA GLU A 96 -0.93 -1.25 1.52
C GLU A 96 -1.16 -1.20 3.04
N ARG A 97 -0.67 -0.14 3.70
CA ARG A 97 -0.93 0.08 5.14
C ARG A 97 -2.42 0.14 5.46
N SER A 98 -3.16 0.84 4.62
CA SER A 98 -4.61 0.98 4.78
C SER A 98 -5.32 -0.35 4.55
N LEU A 99 -5.03 -1.05 3.45
CA LEU A 99 -5.66 -2.34 3.11
C LEU A 99 -5.41 -3.41 4.17
N ARG A 100 -4.22 -3.40 4.81
CA ARG A 100 -3.86 -4.37 5.87
C ARG A 100 -4.78 -4.29 7.10
N VAL A 101 -5.38 -3.13 7.37
CA VAL A 101 -6.21 -2.89 8.55
C VAL A 101 -7.69 -2.76 8.24
N LEU A 102 -8.11 -2.93 6.99
CA LEU A 102 -9.49 -2.88 6.57
C LEU A 102 -10.14 -4.27 6.61
N ASP A 103 -11.43 -4.30 6.88
CA ASP A 103 -12.25 -5.51 6.73
C ASP A 103 -12.89 -5.58 5.35
N GLY A 104 -13.19 -4.43 4.75
CA GLY A 104 -13.78 -4.34 3.43
C GLY A 104 -13.40 -3.06 2.70
N ALA A 105 -13.71 -2.96 1.42
CA ALA A 105 -13.42 -1.79 0.62
C ALA A 105 -14.54 -1.41 -0.36
N VAL A 106 -14.58 -0.14 -0.70
CA VAL A 106 -15.34 0.38 -1.85
C VAL A 106 -14.36 0.68 -2.96
N ALA A 107 -14.43 -0.05 -4.05
CA ALA A 107 -13.63 0.16 -5.25
C ALA A 107 -14.36 1.11 -6.21
N ALA A 108 -13.91 2.36 -6.28
CA ALA A 108 -14.55 3.36 -7.14
C ALA A 108 -13.92 3.39 -8.53
N TYR A 109 -14.78 3.31 -9.54
CA TYR A 109 -14.43 3.36 -10.97
C TYR A 109 -15.06 4.56 -11.63
N CYS A 110 -14.39 5.11 -12.65
CA CYS A 110 -14.99 6.16 -13.48
C CYS A 110 -15.88 5.53 -14.56
N ALA A 111 -17.13 5.97 -14.66
CA ALA A 111 -18.07 5.47 -15.70
C ALA A 111 -17.58 5.74 -17.14
N VAL A 112 -16.68 6.70 -17.32
CA VAL A 112 -16.08 7.03 -18.63
C VAL A 112 -14.75 6.28 -18.84
N GLY A 113 -13.83 6.30 -17.86
CA GLY A 113 -12.52 5.65 -17.93
C GLY A 113 -12.59 4.13 -17.76
N GLY A 114 -13.50 3.64 -16.93
CA GLY A 114 -13.64 2.22 -16.62
C GLY A 114 -12.54 1.70 -15.72
N VAL A 115 -12.04 0.51 -16.02
CA VAL A 115 -10.90 -0.11 -15.36
C VAL A 115 -9.62 0.46 -15.97
N GLU A 116 -8.95 1.32 -15.23
CA GLU A 116 -7.66 1.90 -15.59
C GLU A 116 -6.51 1.08 -14.99
N PRO A 117 -5.28 1.23 -15.49
CA PRO A 117 -4.11 0.48 -15.03
C PRO A 117 -3.88 0.54 -13.51
N GLN A 118 -4.06 1.73 -12.92
CA GLN A 118 -3.96 1.89 -11.47
C GLN A 118 -5.05 1.13 -10.72
N SER A 119 -6.24 0.98 -11.33
CA SER A 119 -7.33 0.17 -10.75
C SER A 119 -6.91 -1.30 -10.60
N GLU A 120 -6.21 -1.85 -11.59
CA GLU A 120 -5.69 -3.22 -11.55
C GLU A 120 -4.67 -3.40 -10.41
N THR A 121 -3.75 -2.44 -10.25
CA THR A 121 -2.75 -2.49 -9.16
C THR A 121 -3.42 -2.52 -7.78
N VAL A 122 -4.33 -1.58 -7.53
CA VAL A 122 -5.04 -1.49 -6.25
C VAL A 122 -5.94 -2.71 -6.03
N TRP A 123 -6.52 -3.26 -7.10
CA TRP A 123 -7.30 -4.49 -7.06
C TRP A 123 -6.47 -5.68 -6.60
N ARG A 124 -5.28 -5.89 -7.19
CA ARG A 124 -4.35 -6.97 -6.80
C ARG A 124 -3.85 -6.81 -5.36
N GLN A 125 -3.61 -5.57 -4.92
CA GLN A 125 -3.25 -5.32 -3.52
C GLN A 125 -4.37 -5.73 -2.57
N ALA A 126 -5.63 -5.43 -2.92
CA ALA A 126 -6.78 -5.87 -2.13
C ALA A 126 -6.94 -7.41 -2.14
N ASP A 127 -6.60 -8.09 -3.26
CA ASP A 127 -6.55 -9.55 -3.31
C ASP A 127 -5.46 -10.13 -2.39
N LYS A 128 -4.28 -9.53 -2.36
CA LYS A 128 -3.17 -9.92 -1.47
C LYS A 128 -3.59 -9.96 0.01
N TYR A 129 -4.42 -9.01 0.43
CA TYR A 129 -4.91 -8.91 1.81
C TYR A 129 -6.30 -9.52 2.03
N ASN A 130 -6.84 -10.24 1.04
CA ASN A 130 -8.17 -10.87 1.10
C ASN A 130 -9.27 -9.89 1.55
N VAL A 131 -9.30 -8.68 0.98
CA VAL A 131 -10.26 -7.64 1.32
C VAL A 131 -11.51 -7.74 0.44
N PRO A 132 -12.67 -8.15 0.99
CA PRO A 132 -13.95 -8.12 0.28
C PRO A 132 -14.32 -6.70 -0.14
N ARG A 133 -14.96 -6.55 -1.29
CA ARG A 133 -15.19 -5.22 -1.86
C ARG A 133 -16.50 -5.07 -2.59
N ILE A 134 -16.99 -3.83 -2.64
CA ILE A 134 -18.11 -3.39 -3.48
C ILE A 134 -17.54 -2.48 -4.57
N ALA A 135 -17.93 -2.68 -5.81
CA ALA A 135 -17.58 -1.79 -6.90
C ALA A 135 -18.62 -0.66 -7.03
N TYR A 136 -18.14 0.58 -7.05
CA TYR A 136 -18.95 1.77 -7.23
C TYR A 136 -18.56 2.51 -8.51
N VAL A 137 -19.43 2.49 -9.51
CA VAL A 137 -19.20 3.17 -10.78
C VAL A 137 -19.69 4.60 -10.67
N ASN A 138 -18.75 5.51 -10.48
CA ASN A 138 -18.96 6.93 -10.24
C ASN A 138 -18.94 7.74 -11.54
N LYS A 139 -19.36 8.99 -11.47
CA LYS A 139 -19.38 9.94 -12.59
C LYS A 139 -20.34 9.56 -13.72
N MET A 140 -21.47 8.95 -13.37
CA MET A 140 -22.53 8.62 -14.35
C MET A 140 -23.12 9.85 -15.07
N ASP A 141 -22.88 11.05 -14.56
CA ASP A 141 -23.27 12.34 -15.12
C ASP A 141 -22.35 12.85 -16.24
N ARG A 142 -21.18 12.21 -16.44
CA ARG A 142 -20.20 12.63 -17.45
C ARG A 142 -20.56 12.13 -18.85
N SER A 143 -20.24 12.95 -19.86
CA SER A 143 -20.39 12.53 -21.27
C SER A 143 -19.51 11.30 -21.55
N GLY A 144 -20.07 10.28 -22.19
CA GLY A 144 -19.45 9.00 -22.45
C GLY A 144 -19.53 8.00 -21.30
N ALA A 145 -20.33 8.29 -20.25
CA ALA A 145 -20.53 7.35 -19.15
C ALA A 145 -21.30 6.10 -19.60
N ASP A 146 -20.72 4.92 -19.34
CA ASP A 146 -21.28 3.62 -19.67
C ASP A 146 -21.03 2.62 -18.53
N PHE A 147 -22.07 2.38 -17.73
CA PHE A 147 -22.04 1.43 -16.61
C PHE A 147 -21.78 0.00 -17.07
N PHE A 148 -22.47 -0.46 -18.11
CA PHE A 148 -22.40 -1.83 -18.56
C PHE A 148 -21.04 -2.18 -19.18
N ASP A 149 -20.39 -1.21 -19.78
CA ASP A 149 -19.02 -1.37 -20.24
C ASP A 149 -18.04 -1.55 -19.07
N VAL A 150 -18.22 -0.84 -17.95
CA VAL A 150 -17.41 -1.06 -16.74
C VAL A 150 -17.64 -2.45 -16.18
N VAL A 151 -18.89 -2.94 -16.13
CA VAL A 151 -19.22 -4.32 -15.72
C VAL A 151 -18.45 -5.34 -16.58
N ARG A 152 -18.44 -5.16 -17.91
CA ARG A 152 -17.69 -6.02 -18.82
C ARG A 152 -16.18 -5.96 -18.56
N GLN A 153 -15.61 -4.76 -18.42
CA GLN A 153 -14.18 -4.60 -18.16
C GLN A 153 -13.75 -5.23 -16.82
N MET A 154 -14.57 -5.13 -15.78
CA MET A 154 -14.26 -5.82 -14.52
C MET A 154 -14.13 -7.33 -14.69
N LYS A 155 -14.97 -7.92 -15.53
CA LYS A 155 -14.88 -9.34 -15.87
C LYS A 155 -13.66 -9.65 -16.72
N ASP A 156 -13.44 -8.91 -17.78
CA ASP A 156 -12.44 -9.21 -18.81
C ASP A 156 -11.01 -8.83 -18.37
N VAL A 157 -10.84 -7.74 -17.62
CA VAL A 157 -9.52 -7.22 -17.20
C VAL A 157 -9.13 -7.66 -15.81
N LEU A 158 -10.07 -7.57 -14.84
CA LEU A 158 -9.78 -7.91 -13.44
C LEU A 158 -10.06 -9.39 -13.13
N GLY A 159 -10.71 -10.13 -14.03
CA GLY A 159 -11.15 -11.50 -13.77
C GLY A 159 -12.21 -11.58 -12.65
N ALA A 160 -12.86 -10.47 -12.33
CA ALA A 160 -13.87 -10.41 -11.27
C ALA A 160 -15.18 -11.07 -11.74
N HIS A 161 -16.00 -11.47 -10.76
CA HIS A 161 -17.37 -11.93 -10.99
C HIS A 161 -18.38 -10.87 -10.54
N PRO A 162 -18.79 -9.94 -11.42
CA PRO A 162 -19.67 -8.83 -11.06
C PRO A 162 -21.07 -9.30 -10.68
N CYS A 163 -21.56 -8.85 -9.54
CA CYS A 163 -22.93 -9.02 -9.07
C CYS A 163 -23.63 -7.66 -9.12
N VAL A 164 -24.39 -7.40 -10.18
CA VAL A 164 -25.00 -6.09 -10.42
C VAL A 164 -26.22 -5.92 -9.51
N LEU A 165 -26.13 -5.01 -8.53
CA LEU A 165 -27.18 -4.73 -7.54
C LEU A 165 -28.20 -3.71 -8.05
N SER A 166 -27.79 -2.85 -8.96
CA SER A 166 -28.64 -1.80 -9.52
C SER A 166 -28.22 -1.45 -10.96
N ILE A 167 -29.17 -0.94 -11.74
CA ILE A 167 -28.91 -0.43 -13.08
C ILE A 167 -29.28 1.07 -13.17
N PRO A 168 -28.65 1.87 -14.05
CA PRO A 168 -28.87 3.30 -14.12
C PRO A 168 -30.21 3.66 -14.79
N ILE A 169 -30.83 4.73 -14.30
CA ILE A 169 -31.95 5.40 -14.98
C ILE A 169 -31.39 6.61 -15.74
N GLY A 170 -31.15 6.40 -17.04
CA GLY A 170 -30.46 7.37 -17.89
C GLY A 170 -28.93 7.35 -17.71
N ALA A 171 -28.25 8.13 -18.51
CA ALA A 171 -26.80 8.32 -18.48
C ALA A 171 -26.47 9.77 -18.82
N GLU A 172 -25.25 10.20 -18.53
CA GLU A 172 -24.76 11.56 -18.79
C GLU A 172 -25.65 12.63 -18.11
N GLU A 173 -25.99 13.69 -18.81
CA GLU A 173 -26.88 14.74 -18.29
C GLU A 173 -28.31 14.23 -17.94
N LYS A 174 -28.69 13.07 -18.48
CA LYS A 174 -30.00 12.44 -18.24
C LYS A 174 -29.96 11.44 -17.07
N PHE A 175 -28.85 11.29 -16.39
CA PHE A 175 -28.74 10.40 -15.21
C PHE A 175 -29.59 10.95 -14.06
N LYS A 176 -30.71 10.26 -13.77
CA LYS A 176 -31.68 10.67 -12.75
C LYS A 176 -31.64 9.85 -11.48
N GLY A 177 -31.26 8.57 -11.60
CA GLY A 177 -31.31 7.64 -10.48
C GLY A 177 -30.89 6.23 -10.87
N ILE A 178 -31.31 5.29 -10.06
CA ILE A 178 -31.00 3.87 -10.23
C ILE A 178 -32.27 3.02 -10.08
N ILE A 179 -32.26 1.82 -10.64
CA ILE A 179 -33.21 0.77 -10.33
C ILE A 179 -32.51 -0.21 -9.38
N ASP A 180 -33.00 -0.32 -8.16
CA ASP A 180 -32.59 -1.31 -7.20
C ASP A 180 -33.16 -2.68 -7.61
N LEU A 181 -32.28 -3.60 -8.00
CA LEU A 181 -32.65 -4.93 -8.47
C LEU A 181 -33.01 -5.89 -7.33
N ILE A 182 -32.65 -5.57 -6.10
CA ILE A 182 -33.00 -6.37 -4.92
C ILE A 182 -34.48 -6.14 -4.58
N LYS A 183 -34.90 -4.87 -4.59
CA LYS A 183 -36.26 -4.46 -4.24
C LYS A 183 -37.19 -4.30 -5.45
N MET A 184 -36.63 -4.27 -6.65
CA MET A 184 -37.32 -3.97 -7.90
C MET A 184 -38.11 -2.64 -7.83
N LYS A 185 -37.38 -1.58 -7.42
CA LYS A 185 -37.89 -0.22 -7.30
C LYS A 185 -36.93 0.78 -7.95
N ALA A 186 -37.48 1.88 -8.47
CA ALA A 186 -36.71 3.02 -8.92
C ALA A 186 -36.37 3.94 -7.73
N ILE A 187 -35.13 4.40 -7.67
CA ILE A 187 -34.68 5.40 -6.69
C ILE A 187 -34.23 6.63 -7.46
N LEU A 188 -34.90 7.74 -7.23
CA LEU A 188 -34.72 9.00 -7.94
C LEU A 188 -34.25 10.09 -6.98
N TRP A 189 -33.19 10.81 -7.30
CA TRP A 189 -32.66 11.93 -6.52
C TRP A 189 -33.08 13.25 -7.11
N HIS A 190 -33.45 14.21 -6.26
CA HIS A 190 -33.84 15.56 -6.63
C HIS A 190 -32.66 16.52 -6.47
N ASP A 191 -32.33 17.24 -7.52
CA ASP A 191 -31.20 18.20 -7.54
C ASP A 191 -31.43 19.39 -6.56
N GLU A 192 -32.70 19.76 -6.31
CA GLU A 192 -33.07 20.86 -5.43
C GLU A 192 -32.69 20.69 -3.97
N THR A 193 -32.59 19.44 -3.49
CA THR A 193 -32.27 19.09 -2.09
C THR A 193 -30.79 18.71 -1.90
N MET A 194 -29.94 18.97 -2.89
CA MET A 194 -28.54 18.48 -2.90
C MET A 194 -28.45 16.97 -2.65
N GLY A 195 -29.43 16.20 -3.14
CA GLY A 195 -29.51 14.76 -2.99
C GLY A 195 -29.79 14.26 -1.58
N ALA A 196 -30.15 15.13 -0.64
CA ALA A 196 -30.51 14.72 0.74
C ALA A 196 -31.80 13.91 0.76
N GLU A 197 -32.72 14.24 -0.15
CA GLU A 197 -33.97 13.53 -0.32
C GLU A 197 -33.98 12.78 -1.64
N TYR A 198 -34.46 11.55 -1.58
CA TYR A 198 -34.70 10.70 -2.75
C TYR A 198 -36.10 10.08 -2.68
N GLU A 199 -36.64 9.78 -3.81
CA GLU A 199 -37.97 9.18 -3.94
C GLU A 199 -37.83 7.72 -4.39
N VAL A 200 -38.60 6.84 -3.77
CA VAL A 200 -38.69 5.43 -4.18
C VAL A 200 -40.00 5.24 -4.92
N ASP A 201 -39.92 4.89 -6.19
CA ASP A 201 -41.07 4.78 -7.08
C ASP A 201 -41.07 3.43 -7.83
N GLU A 202 -42.14 3.20 -8.59
CA GLU A 202 -42.24 2.05 -9.49
C GLU A 202 -41.25 2.22 -10.66
N ILE A 203 -40.75 1.09 -11.15
CA ILE A 203 -39.84 1.08 -12.31
C ILE A 203 -40.58 1.63 -13.55
N PRO A 204 -40.01 2.61 -14.28
CA PRO A 204 -40.58 3.09 -15.52
C PRO A 204 -40.89 1.96 -16.50
N ALA A 205 -42.04 2.03 -17.16
CA ALA A 205 -42.54 0.95 -18.02
C ALA A 205 -41.55 0.54 -19.15
N GLU A 206 -40.79 1.50 -19.65
CA GLU A 206 -39.77 1.28 -20.66
C GLU A 206 -38.54 0.50 -20.13
N LEU A 207 -38.29 0.52 -18.85
CA LEU A 207 -37.12 -0.12 -18.21
C LEU A 207 -37.47 -1.43 -17.48
N GLN A 208 -38.76 -1.80 -17.39
CA GLN A 208 -39.18 -3.01 -16.68
C GLN A 208 -38.59 -4.29 -17.26
N ALA A 209 -38.54 -4.41 -18.59
CA ALA A 209 -37.98 -5.61 -19.23
C ALA A 209 -36.47 -5.75 -18.97
N GLU A 210 -35.73 -4.64 -19.06
CA GLU A 210 -34.30 -4.60 -18.77
C GLU A 210 -34.03 -4.87 -17.29
N ALA A 211 -34.81 -4.27 -16.40
CA ALA A 211 -34.70 -4.52 -14.96
C ALA A 211 -34.96 -5.98 -14.61
N GLN A 212 -35.95 -6.62 -15.25
CA GLN A 212 -36.22 -8.03 -15.02
C GLN A 212 -35.06 -8.92 -15.51
N GLU A 213 -34.52 -8.64 -16.69
CA GLU A 213 -33.35 -9.36 -17.21
C GLU A 213 -32.15 -9.29 -16.25
N TRP A 214 -31.84 -8.10 -15.72
CA TRP A 214 -30.76 -7.91 -14.78
C TRP A 214 -31.06 -8.50 -13.40
N ARG A 215 -32.34 -8.49 -13.00
CA ARG A 215 -32.79 -9.20 -11.77
C ARG A 215 -32.54 -10.69 -11.88
N ASP A 216 -32.86 -11.29 -13.01
CA ASP A 216 -32.67 -12.73 -13.23
C ASP A 216 -31.17 -13.08 -13.17
N LYS A 217 -30.30 -12.27 -13.78
CA LYS A 217 -28.84 -12.41 -13.67
C LYS A 217 -28.33 -12.24 -12.23
N LEU A 218 -28.89 -11.29 -11.47
CA LEU A 218 -28.55 -11.10 -10.06
C LEU A 218 -28.89 -12.33 -9.24
N VAL A 219 -30.09 -12.89 -9.42
CA VAL A 219 -30.55 -14.08 -8.70
C VAL A 219 -29.69 -15.29 -9.07
N GLU A 220 -29.36 -15.49 -10.36
CA GLU A 220 -28.47 -16.55 -10.84
C GLU A 220 -27.09 -16.43 -10.16
N THR A 221 -26.46 -15.25 -10.21
CA THR A 221 -25.16 -14.99 -9.57
C THR A 221 -25.19 -15.24 -8.07
N ALA A 222 -26.26 -14.83 -7.38
CA ALA A 222 -26.42 -15.08 -5.94
C ALA A 222 -26.63 -16.57 -5.62
N ALA A 223 -27.37 -17.29 -6.47
CA ALA A 223 -27.60 -18.71 -6.30
C ALA A 223 -26.32 -19.54 -6.41
N GLU A 224 -25.36 -19.14 -7.23
CA GLU A 224 -24.05 -19.79 -7.30
C GLU A 224 -23.28 -19.77 -5.96
N CYS A 225 -23.60 -18.84 -5.07
CA CYS A 225 -22.96 -18.70 -3.77
C CYS A 225 -23.62 -19.48 -2.62
N ASP A 226 -24.81 -20.04 -2.85
CA ASP A 226 -25.58 -20.72 -1.79
C ASP A 226 -26.39 -21.91 -2.35
N GLU A 227 -26.08 -23.12 -1.88
CA GLU A 227 -26.71 -24.36 -2.34
C GLU A 227 -28.24 -24.34 -2.15
N ALA A 228 -28.74 -23.83 -1.02
CA ALA A 228 -30.18 -23.79 -0.75
C ALA A 228 -30.90 -22.82 -1.68
N LEU A 229 -30.22 -21.71 -2.03
CA LEU A 229 -30.76 -20.75 -2.99
C LEU A 229 -30.68 -21.29 -4.42
N MET A 230 -29.66 -22.07 -4.75
CA MET A 230 -29.51 -22.74 -6.03
C MET A 230 -30.65 -23.74 -6.27
N ASP A 231 -31.01 -24.55 -5.27
CA ASP A 231 -32.13 -25.45 -5.35
C ASP A 231 -33.46 -24.72 -5.63
N LYS A 232 -33.71 -23.62 -4.90
CA LYS A 232 -34.89 -22.76 -5.14
C LYS A 232 -34.87 -22.10 -6.51
N PHE A 233 -33.70 -21.68 -6.99
CA PHE A 233 -33.55 -21.06 -8.32
C PHE A 233 -33.96 -22.03 -9.43
N PHE A 234 -33.65 -23.32 -9.32
CA PHE A 234 -34.03 -24.31 -10.29
C PHE A 234 -35.50 -24.73 -10.15
N ASP A 235 -36.06 -24.75 -8.95
CA ASP A 235 -37.44 -25.15 -8.72
C ASP A 235 -38.43 -24.03 -9.05
N ASP A 236 -38.28 -22.88 -8.42
CA ASP A 236 -39.09 -21.65 -8.60
C ASP A 236 -38.34 -20.40 -8.20
N PRO A 237 -37.68 -19.69 -9.13
CA PRO A 237 -36.96 -18.46 -8.87
C PRO A 237 -37.83 -17.36 -8.22
N SER A 238 -39.15 -17.39 -8.43
CA SER A 238 -40.07 -16.41 -7.85
C SER A 238 -40.33 -16.60 -6.35
N SER A 239 -39.97 -17.74 -5.81
CA SER A 239 -40.07 -18.05 -4.37
C SER A 239 -38.93 -17.48 -3.53
N ILE A 240 -37.87 -16.95 -4.17
CA ILE A 240 -36.71 -16.40 -3.49
C ILE A 240 -37.06 -15.05 -2.86
N THR A 241 -36.92 -14.95 -1.54
CA THR A 241 -37.20 -13.73 -0.79
C THR A 241 -36.03 -12.73 -0.86
N GLU A 242 -36.32 -11.47 -0.54
CA GLU A 242 -35.30 -10.41 -0.46
C GLU A 242 -34.20 -10.77 0.55
N GLU A 243 -34.59 -11.28 1.73
CA GLU A 243 -33.68 -11.65 2.81
C GLU A 243 -32.74 -12.80 2.39
N GLU A 244 -33.25 -13.80 1.71
CA GLU A 244 -32.46 -14.93 1.18
C GLU A 244 -31.47 -14.45 0.14
N LEU A 245 -31.91 -13.56 -0.76
CA LEU A 245 -31.04 -12.98 -1.78
C LEU A 245 -29.91 -12.14 -1.16
N ILE A 246 -30.24 -11.26 -0.19
CA ILE A 246 -29.26 -10.47 0.54
C ILE A 246 -28.25 -11.38 1.26
N ALA A 247 -28.73 -12.44 1.92
CA ALA A 247 -27.86 -13.38 2.64
C ALA A 247 -26.87 -14.10 1.69
N ALA A 248 -27.35 -14.55 0.53
CA ALA A 248 -26.51 -15.23 -0.47
C ALA A 248 -25.48 -14.28 -1.09
N ILE A 249 -25.87 -13.05 -1.47
CA ILE A 249 -24.95 -12.04 -1.99
C ILE A 249 -23.88 -11.71 -0.93
N ARG A 250 -24.28 -11.54 0.35
CA ARG A 250 -23.34 -11.31 1.44
C ARG A 250 -22.35 -12.47 1.57
N LYS A 251 -22.83 -13.70 1.56
CA LYS A 251 -21.99 -14.91 1.65
C LYS A 251 -20.95 -14.94 0.54
N GLY A 252 -21.36 -14.74 -0.72
CA GLY A 252 -20.45 -14.70 -1.86
C GLY A 252 -19.47 -13.50 -1.83
N THR A 253 -19.91 -12.36 -1.30
CA THR A 253 -19.04 -11.19 -1.13
C THR A 253 -17.95 -11.44 -0.08
N LEU A 254 -18.32 -12.03 1.07
CA LEU A 254 -17.37 -12.37 2.14
C LEU A 254 -16.37 -13.45 1.71
N ALA A 255 -16.81 -14.39 0.89
CA ALA A 255 -15.94 -15.42 0.29
C ALA A 255 -15.07 -14.87 -0.87
N MET A 256 -15.32 -13.64 -1.33
CA MET A 256 -14.71 -13.01 -2.51
C MET A 256 -15.03 -13.74 -3.84
N ASP A 257 -16.08 -14.54 -3.86
CA ASP A 257 -16.52 -15.23 -5.08
C ASP A 257 -17.20 -14.27 -6.05
N ILE A 258 -17.89 -13.26 -5.54
CA ILE A 258 -18.60 -12.23 -6.31
C ILE A 258 -18.26 -10.82 -5.83
N VAL A 259 -18.47 -9.84 -6.70
CA VAL A 259 -18.26 -8.42 -6.41
C VAL A 259 -19.56 -7.67 -6.63
N PRO A 260 -20.28 -7.26 -5.56
CA PRO A 260 -21.44 -6.41 -5.68
C PRO A 260 -21.12 -5.10 -6.40
N MET A 261 -21.95 -4.70 -7.35
CA MET A 261 -21.76 -3.48 -8.15
C MET A 261 -22.96 -2.57 -8.09
N THR A 262 -22.67 -1.29 -7.92
CA THR A 262 -23.66 -0.21 -8.01
C THR A 262 -23.05 1.00 -8.68
N GLN A 263 -23.87 1.99 -9.01
CA GLN A 263 -23.42 3.20 -9.70
C GLN A 263 -24.03 4.47 -9.12
N GLY A 264 -23.44 5.61 -9.50
CA GLY A 264 -23.94 6.91 -9.09
C GLY A 264 -23.11 8.07 -9.65
N SER A 265 -23.40 9.24 -9.14
CA SER A 265 -22.62 10.45 -9.35
C SER A 265 -22.43 11.15 -8.01
N SER A 266 -21.27 10.98 -7.40
CA SER A 266 -20.95 11.62 -6.13
C SER A 266 -20.97 13.15 -6.27
N PHE A 267 -20.50 13.68 -7.40
CA PHE A 267 -20.54 15.13 -7.68
C PHE A 267 -21.97 15.67 -7.75
N LYS A 268 -22.88 14.93 -8.36
CA LYS A 268 -24.32 15.28 -8.45
C LYS A 268 -25.15 14.79 -7.27
N ASN A 269 -24.49 14.24 -6.23
CA ASN A 269 -25.13 13.77 -5.00
C ASN A 269 -26.16 12.64 -5.21
N LYS A 270 -25.91 11.73 -6.18
CA LYS A 270 -26.81 10.64 -6.55
C LYS A 270 -26.15 9.28 -6.31
N GLY A 271 -26.81 8.38 -5.59
CA GLY A 271 -26.39 7.00 -5.39
C GLY A 271 -25.51 6.73 -4.16
N VAL A 272 -25.09 7.75 -3.41
CA VAL A 272 -24.17 7.55 -2.26
C VAL A 272 -24.88 6.96 -1.06
N GLN A 273 -26.13 7.33 -0.77
CA GLN A 273 -26.91 6.74 0.32
C GLN A 273 -27.16 5.25 0.07
N THR A 274 -27.49 4.87 -1.16
CA THR A 274 -27.66 3.47 -1.54
C THR A 274 -26.35 2.70 -1.41
N LEU A 275 -25.21 3.31 -1.76
CA LEU A 275 -23.89 2.72 -1.52
C LEU A 275 -23.67 2.46 -0.02
N LEU A 276 -24.03 3.38 0.86
CA LEU A 276 -23.93 3.20 2.32
C LEU A 276 -24.81 2.05 2.82
N ASP A 277 -26.03 1.91 2.30
CA ASP A 277 -26.89 0.78 2.59
C ASP A 277 -26.23 -0.55 2.18
N TYR A 278 -25.67 -0.62 0.97
CA TYR A 278 -24.97 -1.80 0.49
C TYR A 278 -23.67 -2.11 1.28
N VAL A 279 -22.97 -1.10 1.75
CA VAL A 279 -21.83 -1.26 2.68
C VAL A 279 -22.31 -1.96 3.97
N CYS A 280 -23.43 -1.53 4.54
CA CYS A 280 -23.99 -2.15 5.73
C CYS A 280 -24.47 -3.59 5.45
N MET A 281 -25.08 -3.84 4.28
CA MET A 281 -25.60 -5.15 3.89
C MET A 281 -24.50 -6.17 3.63
N PHE A 282 -23.49 -5.83 2.83
CA PHE A 282 -22.62 -6.80 2.15
C PHE A 282 -21.19 -6.83 2.65
N LEU A 283 -20.64 -5.71 3.15
CA LEU A 283 -19.26 -5.72 3.65
C LEU A 283 -19.16 -6.33 5.04
N PRO A 284 -18.00 -6.95 5.36
CA PRO A 284 -17.81 -7.65 6.63
C PRO A 284 -17.78 -6.70 7.83
N SER A 285 -18.22 -7.24 8.97
CA SER A 285 -17.88 -6.73 10.29
C SER A 285 -16.57 -7.37 10.78
N PRO A 286 -15.95 -6.86 11.84
CA PRO A 286 -14.76 -7.51 12.44
C PRO A 286 -14.99 -8.95 12.90
N LEU A 287 -16.24 -9.38 13.06
CA LEU A 287 -16.60 -10.75 13.43
C LEU A 287 -16.80 -11.69 12.24
N ASP A 288 -16.96 -11.15 11.04
CA ASP A 288 -17.06 -11.93 9.80
C ASP A 288 -15.70 -12.26 9.20
N THR A 289 -14.67 -11.54 9.62
CA THR A 289 -13.29 -11.78 9.19
C THR A 289 -12.65 -12.92 10.00
N PRO A 290 -11.72 -13.69 9.43
CA PRO A 290 -10.97 -14.68 10.21
C PRO A 290 -10.29 -14.07 11.43
N ASN A 291 -10.11 -14.86 12.49
CA ASN A 291 -9.31 -14.44 13.63
C ASN A 291 -7.93 -13.97 13.15
N ILE A 292 -7.40 -12.94 13.79
CA ILE A 292 -6.05 -12.50 13.46
C ILE A 292 -5.04 -13.55 13.92
N VAL A 293 -4.17 -13.96 13.03
CA VAL A 293 -3.07 -14.90 13.29
C VAL A 293 -1.78 -14.12 13.48
N GLY A 294 -0.96 -14.56 14.41
CA GLY A 294 0.37 -14.02 14.63
C GLY A 294 1.28 -15.09 15.21
N THR A 295 2.55 -14.78 15.35
CA THR A 295 3.56 -15.68 15.87
C THR A 295 3.94 -15.27 17.28
N ASN A 296 3.96 -16.21 18.21
CA ASN A 296 4.48 -15.98 19.54
C ASN A 296 6.01 -15.80 19.46
N PRO A 297 6.58 -14.66 19.87
CA PRO A 297 8.00 -14.39 19.71
C PRO A 297 8.90 -15.26 20.62
N GLU A 298 8.36 -15.89 21.66
CA GLU A 298 9.11 -16.72 22.59
C GLU A 298 9.14 -18.19 22.15
N THR A 299 8.01 -18.70 21.64
CA THR A 299 7.87 -20.11 21.25
C THR A 299 8.06 -20.34 19.76
N GLY A 300 7.84 -19.32 18.92
CA GLY A 300 7.82 -19.42 17.47
C GLY A 300 6.55 -20.10 16.92
N GLU A 301 5.56 -20.37 17.76
CA GLU A 301 4.30 -21.01 17.35
C GLU A 301 3.29 -19.97 16.87
N GLU A 302 2.46 -20.36 15.90
CA GLU A 302 1.33 -19.55 15.47
C GLU A 302 0.22 -19.56 16.52
N GLU A 303 -0.33 -18.40 16.81
CA GLU A 303 -1.47 -18.19 17.70
C GLU A 303 -2.52 -17.36 17.00
N ASP A 304 -3.80 -17.64 17.25
CA ASP A 304 -4.91 -16.81 16.80
C ASP A 304 -5.51 -16.01 17.96
N ARG A 305 -6.07 -14.85 17.63
CA ARG A 305 -6.80 -13.98 18.59
C ARG A 305 -8.17 -13.66 18.03
N LYS A 306 -9.21 -13.88 18.85
CA LYS A 306 -10.59 -13.55 18.49
C LYS A 306 -10.86 -12.06 18.65
N ALA A 307 -11.73 -11.52 17.80
CA ALA A 307 -12.19 -10.14 17.92
C ALA A 307 -13.17 -10.00 19.12
N SER A 308 -12.62 -9.96 20.34
CA SER A 308 -13.36 -9.84 21.59
C SER A 308 -12.58 -8.92 22.55
N GLU A 309 -13.32 -8.12 23.31
CA GLU A 309 -12.74 -7.25 24.35
C GLU A 309 -12.21 -8.03 25.56
N ASP A 310 -12.70 -9.25 25.78
CA ASP A 310 -12.31 -10.12 26.89
C ASP A 310 -11.05 -10.95 26.56
N GLU A 311 -10.57 -10.88 25.32
CA GLU A 311 -9.37 -11.57 24.84
C GLU A 311 -8.11 -10.77 25.25
N LYS A 312 -6.94 -11.43 25.18
CA LYS A 312 -5.64 -10.76 25.32
C LYS A 312 -5.45 -9.72 24.24
N THR A 313 -4.89 -8.57 24.60
CA THR A 313 -4.76 -7.43 23.68
C THR A 313 -3.79 -7.74 22.54
N SER A 314 -4.21 -7.46 21.32
CA SER A 314 -3.35 -7.37 20.16
C SER A 314 -3.80 -6.21 19.26
N ALA A 315 -2.87 -5.33 18.93
CA ALA A 315 -3.11 -4.19 18.06
C ALA A 315 -1.92 -3.97 17.12
N LEU A 316 -2.19 -3.50 15.92
CA LEU A 316 -1.18 -3.21 14.90
C LEU A 316 -1.09 -1.70 14.70
N ALA A 317 0.10 -1.14 14.91
CA ALA A 317 0.41 0.24 14.55
C ALA A 317 0.65 0.33 13.04
N PHE A 318 -0.28 0.92 12.30
CA PHE A 318 -0.21 0.93 10.84
C PHE A 318 0.20 2.28 10.24
N LYS A 319 0.12 3.36 11.02
CA LYS A 319 0.51 4.69 10.57
C LYS A 319 1.01 5.56 11.71
N ILE A 320 2.05 6.31 11.45
CA ILE A 320 2.57 7.36 12.34
C ILE A 320 2.42 8.70 11.62
N ALA A 321 1.98 9.72 12.32
CA ALA A 321 1.90 11.09 11.82
C ALA A 321 2.43 12.07 12.86
N THR A 322 3.00 13.18 12.40
CA THR A 322 3.42 14.27 13.27
C THR A 322 2.34 15.35 13.33
N ASP A 323 1.78 15.55 14.49
CA ASP A 323 0.78 16.59 14.73
C ASP A 323 1.44 17.81 15.43
N PRO A 324 1.18 19.05 14.98
CA PRO A 324 1.80 20.25 15.56
C PRO A 324 1.48 20.48 17.03
N TYR A 325 0.34 19.96 17.53
CA TYR A 325 -0.17 20.22 18.87
C TYR A 325 0.09 19.10 19.86
N VAL A 326 -0.05 17.85 19.41
CA VAL A 326 0.09 16.66 20.29
C VAL A 326 1.38 15.89 20.05
N GLY A 327 2.15 16.28 19.02
CA GLY A 327 3.39 15.63 18.66
C GLY A 327 3.16 14.33 17.84
N ARG A 328 3.81 13.25 18.24
CA ARG A 328 3.72 11.96 17.54
C ARG A 328 2.38 11.30 17.79
N LEU A 329 1.60 11.09 16.74
CA LEU A 329 0.31 10.45 16.72
C LEU A 329 0.45 9.08 16.05
N THR A 330 0.13 8.02 16.77
CA THR A 330 0.19 6.64 16.25
C THR A 330 -1.21 6.13 16.00
N PHE A 331 -1.51 5.76 14.76
CA PHE A 331 -2.74 5.11 14.38
C PHE A 331 -2.57 3.59 14.51
N PHE A 332 -3.54 2.95 15.12
CA PHE A 332 -3.54 1.50 15.30
C PHE A 332 -4.94 0.92 15.19
N ARG A 333 -4.99 -0.35 14.77
CA ARG A 333 -6.18 -1.17 14.83
C ARG A 333 -6.05 -2.17 15.97
N VAL A 334 -7.07 -2.25 16.81
CA VAL A 334 -7.19 -3.28 17.86
C VAL A 334 -7.89 -4.50 17.26
N TYR A 335 -7.22 -5.64 17.25
CA TYR A 335 -7.79 -6.90 16.77
C TYR A 335 -8.43 -7.70 17.89
N SER A 336 -7.83 -7.68 19.08
CA SER A 336 -8.36 -8.36 20.27
C SER A 336 -8.07 -7.54 21.52
N GLY A 337 -8.84 -7.74 22.58
CA GLY A 337 -8.69 -7.01 23.83
C GLY A 337 -9.05 -5.54 23.70
N LYS A 338 -8.35 -4.69 24.42
CA LYS A 338 -8.55 -3.24 24.40
C LYS A 338 -7.31 -2.46 24.80
N VAL A 339 -7.18 -1.26 24.26
CA VAL A 339 -6.16 -0.28 24.65
C VAL A 339 -6.83 0.81 25.45
N VAL A 340 -6.29 1.14 26.65
CA VAL A 340 -6.89 2.07 27.62
C VAL A 340 -6.00 3.29 27.81
N ALA A 341 -6.58 4.48 27.81
CA ALA A 341 -5.85 5.73 28.06
C ALA A 341 -5.28 5.75 29.49
N GLY A 342 -4.06 6.25 29.62
CA GLY A 342 -3.34 6.31 30.90
C GLY A 342 -2.64 4.99 31.30
N SER A 343 -2.85 3.90 30.56
CA SER A 343 -2.24 2.58 30.81
C SER A 343 -0.87 2.42 30.11
N TYR A 344 -0.31 1.22 30.26
CA TYR A 344 0.88 0.78 29.53
C TYR A 344 0.50 -0.39 28.63
N ILE A 345 1.12 -0.46 27.47
CA ILE A 345 1.02 -1.58 26.53
C ILE A 345 2.43 -2.04 26.12
N TYR A 346 2.59 -3.32 25.83
CA TYR A 346 3.87 -3.90 25.48
C TYR A 346 4.11 -3.79 23.96
N ASN A 347 5.21 -3.17 23.55
CA ASN A 347 5.67 -3.18 22.17
C ASN A 347 6.55 -4.40 21.94
N VAL A 348 6.06 -5.34 21.15
CA VAL A 348 6.70 -6.66 20.96
C VAL A 348 8.05 -6.54 20.26
N ARG A 349 8.21 -5.63 19.28
CA ARG A 349 9.48 -5.40 18.59
C ARG A 349 10.58 -4.88 19.53
N SER A 350 10.26 -3.85 20.31
CA SER A 350 11.25 -3.20 21.16
C SER A 350 11.46 -3.92 22.49
N GLY A 351 10.58 -4.84 22.87
CA GLY A 351 10.61 -5.52 24.16
C GLY A 351 10.35 -4.59 25.36
N LYS A 352 9.63 -3.47 25.13
CA LYS A 352 9.42 -2.44 26.16
C LYS A 352 7.96 -2.09 26.33
N LYS A 353 7.62 -1.63 27.53
CA LYS A 353 6.31 -1.05 27.82
C LYS A 353 6.25 0.39 27.30
N GLU A 354 5.25 0.67 26.50
CA GLU A 354 4.94 2.00 25.99
C GLU A 354 3.78 2.58 26.79
N ARG A 355 3.85 3.89 27.07
CA ARG A 355 2.79 4.59 27.79
C ARG A 355 1.73 5.11 26.82
N VAL A 356 0.49 4.72 27.02
CA VAL A 356 -0.66 5.26 26.29
C VAL A 356 -1.18 6.48 27.04
N SER A 357 -0.71 7.69 26.69
CA SER A 357 -1.07 8.90 27.42
C SER A 357 -2.52 9.32 27.18
N ARG A 358 -2.92 9.40 25.91
CA ARG A 358 -4.27 9.75 25.47
C ARG A 358 -4.63 8.93 24.23
N LEU A 359 -5.93 8.68 24.06
CA LEU A 359 -6.50 7.99 22.92
C LEU A 359 -7.50 8.91 22.21
N PHE A 360 -7.62 8.75 20.92
CA PHE A 360 -8.51 9.54 20.07
C PHE A 360 -9.24 8.68 19.07
N GLN A 361 -10.51 8.97 18.88
CA GLN A 361 -11.22 8.68 17.64
C GLN A 361 -11.02 9.84 16.68
N MET A 362 -10.55 9.53 15.49
CA MET A 362 -10.19 10.55 14.51
C MET A 362 -11.37 10.95 13.63
N HIS A 363 -11.37 12.22 13.25
CA HIS A 363 -12.21 12.75 12.19
C HIS A 363 -11.32 13.61 11.30
N SER A 364 -10.74 13.00 10.27
CA SER A 364 -9.65 13.60 9.48
C SER A 364 -8.51 14.09 10.41
N ASN A 365 -8.28 15.40 10.52
CA ASN A 365 -7.30 16.01 11.42
C ASN A 365 -7.85 16.37 12.81
N HIS A 366 -9.15 16.20 13.06
CA HIS A 366 -9.74 16.48 14.38
C HIS A 366 -9.67 15.26 15.29
N GLN A 367 -9.28 15.50 16.55
CA GLN A 367 -9.01 14.49 17.56
C GLN A 367 -10.12 14.52 18.61
N ASN A 368 -10.96 13.47 18.67
CA ASN A 368 -11.98 13.30 19.68
C ASN A 368 -11.45 12.38 20.79
N PRO A 369 -11.21 12.88 22.03
CA PRO A 369 -10.65 12.05 23.09
C PRO A 369 -11.62 10.91 23.48
N VAL A 370 -11.03 9.71 23.69
CA VAL A 370 -11.75 8.53 24.19
C VAL A 370 -10.95 7.86 25.31
N ASP A 371 -11.63 7.14 26.20
CA ASP A 371 -10.99 6.47 27.33
C ASP A 371 -10.38 5.12 26.91
N GLU A 372 -10.99 4.43 25.96
CA GLU A 372 -10.54 3.13 25.48
C GLU A 372 -10.86 2.93 23.98
N ILE A 373 -10.08 2.08 23.33
CA ILE A 373 -10.31 1.57 21.97
C ILE A 373 -10.32 0.06 22.06
N CYS A 374 -11.44 -0.55 21.66
CA CYS A 374 -11.71 -1.97 21.83
C CYS A 374 -11.45 -2.77 20.55
N ALA A 375 -11.42 -4.10 20.68
CA ALA A 375 -11.33 -5.04 19.57
C ALA A 375 -12.26 -4.67 18.41
N GLY A 376 -11.78 -4.79 17.19
CA GLY A 376 -12.50 -4.45 15.96
C GLY A 376 -12.53 -2.95 15.63
N ASP A 377 -11.93 -2.08 16.44
CA ASP A 377 -11.94 -0.63 16.22
C ASP A 377 -10.58 -0.08 15.78
N ILE A 378 -10.62 1.09 15.17
CA ILE A 378 -9.45 1.86 14.71
C ILE A 378 -9.40 3.17 15.49
N GLY A 379 -8.23 3.51 15.99
CA GLY A 379 -8.02 4.75 16.69
C GLY A 379 -6.59 5.26 16.61
N ALA A 380 -6.34 6.34 17.34
CA ALA A 380 -5.02 6.92 17.42
C ALA A 380 -4.63 7.19 18.88
N GLY A 381 -3.34 7.15 19.17
CA GLY A 381 -2.83 7.38 20.50
C GLY A 381 -1.55 8.20 20.51
N VAL A 382 -1.30 8.85 21.64
CA VAL A 382 -0.06 9.60 21.91
C VAL A 382 0.60 9.12 23.19
N GLY A 383 1.92 9.32 23.28
CA GLY A 383 2.72 8.95 24.44
C GLY A 383 3.73 7.84 24.15
N PHE A 384 3.61 7.16 23.04
CA PHE A 384 4.57 6.15 22.59
C PHE A 384 5.93 6.79 22.29
N LYS A 385 7.01 6.17 22.76
CA LYS A 385 8.39 6.69 22.60
C LYS A 385 9.16 6.01 21.47
N ASP A 386 9.02 4.68 21.38
CA ASP A 386 9.78 3.85 20.43
C ASP A 386 8.82 2.94 19.66
N ILE A 387 7.97 3.55 18.82
CA ILE A 387 7.01 2.85 17.99
C ILE A 387 7.26 3.14 16.52
N HIS A 388 7.18 2.11 15.68
CA HIS A 388 7.28 2.20 14.22
C HIS A 388 6.03 1.67 13.55
N THR A 389 5.85 2.05 12.30
CA THR A 389 4.80 1.46 11.46
C THR A 389 5.08 -0.04 11.29
N GLY A 390 4.07 -0.88 11.54
CA GLY A 390 4.19 -2.33 11.55
C GLY A 390 4.40 -2.95 12.93
N ASP A 391 4.67 -2.15 13.97
CA ASP A 391 4.83 -2.67 15.33
C ASP A 391 3.53 -3.28 15.87
N THR A 392 3.66 -4.41 16.54
CA THR A 392 2.57 -5.02 17.29
C THR A 392 2.61 -4.56 18.74
N LEU A 393 1.46 -4.10 19.21
CA LEU A 393 1.18 -3.76 20.60
C LEU A 393 0.34 -4.88 21.23
N ALA A 394 0.81 -5.45 22.34
CA ALA A 394 0.18 -6.60 22.98
C ALA A 394 0.21 -6.50 24.50
N ASP A 395 -0.45 -7.43 25.19
CA ASP A 395 -0.22 -7.65 26.60
C ASP A 395 1.15 -8.31 26.82
N GLU A 396 1.88 -7.89 27.86
CA GLU A 396 3.24 -8.41 28.16
C GLU A 396 3.25 -9.91 28.48
N ASP A 397 2.19 -10.41 29.10
CA ASP A 397 2.03 -11.82 29.47
C ASP A 397 1.48 -12.71 28.32
N ALA A 398 1.18 -12.11 27.18
CA ALA A 398 0.72 -12.80 25.98
C ALA A 398 1.23 -12.09 24.70
N PRO A 399 2.55 -12.02 24.52
CA PRO A 399 3.14 -11.35 23.36
C PRO A 399 2.82 -12.13 22.07
N ILE A 400 2.47 -11.40 21.02
CA ILE A 400 2.20 -11.93 19.70
C ILE A 400 2.77 -10.95 18.66
N VAL A 401 3.42 -11.44 17.63
CA VAL A 401 3.84 -10.65 16.47
C VAL A 401 2.83 -10.88 15.38
N LEU A 402 2.07 -9.84 15.04
CA LEU A 402 1.20 -9.87 13.87
C LEU A 402 2.07 -9.76 12.62
N GLU A 403 1.58 -10.29 11.49
CA GLU A 403 2.30 -10.24 10.23
C GLU A 403 2.80 -8.83 9.91
N SER A 404 4.10 -8.73 9.61
CA SER A 404 4.72 -7.46 9.24
C SER A 404 4.24 -6.98 7.88
N MET A 405 4.20 -5.66 7.73
CA MET A 405 3.97 -5.05 6.42
C MET A 405 5.29 -4.96 5.67
N ASP A 406 5.34 -5.52 4.46
CA ASP A 406 6.49 -5.41 3.58
C ASP A 406 6.36 -4.13 2.74
N PHE A 407 7.37 -3.29 2.78
CA PHE A 407 7.42 -2.06 2.00
C PHE A 407 8.50 -2.16 0.93
N PRO A 408 8.22 -1.68 -0.31
CA PRO A 408 9.23 -1.66 -1.35
C PRO A 408 10.37 -0.69 -1.01
N ASP A 409 11.58 -1.03 -1.46
CA ASP A 409 12.73 -0.15 -1.34
C ASP A 409 12.57 1.10 -2.20
N PRO A 410 13.09 2.26 -1.74
CA PRO A 410 13.12 3.48 -2.52
C PRO A 410 13.94 3.31 -3.81
N VAL A 411 13.43 3.82 -4.93
CA VAL A 411 14.03 3.63 -6.26
C VAL A 411 14.74 4.88 -6.82
N ILE A 412 14.45 6.04 -6.24
CA ILE A 412 15.04 7.32 -6.67
C ILE A 412 15.60 8.07 -5.46
N GLY A 413 16.73 8.74 -5.65
CA GLY A 413 17.36 9.57 -4.62
C GLY A 413 17.70 10.97 -5.12
N ILE A 414 17.61 11.96 -4.20
CA ILE A 414 17.99 13.36 -4.46
C ILE A 414 18.87 13.85 -3.30
N ALA A 415 20.01 14.47 -3.64
CA ALA A 415 20.82 15.16 -2.63
C ALA A 415 20.11 16.45 -2.21
N VAL A 416 20.02 16.69 -0.91
CA VAL A 416 19.43 17.90 -0.34
C VAL A 416 20.41 18.60 0.58
N GLU A 417 20.46 19.93 0.47
CA GLU A 417 21.28 20.80 1.32
C GLU A 417 20.43 21.96 1.83
N PRO A 418 20.55 22.35 3.11
CA PRO A 418 19.83 23.52 3.60
C PRO A 418 20.41 24.78 2.95
N LYS A 419 19.57 25.75 2.61
CA LYS A 419 20.04 27.03 2.06
C LYS A 419 20.91 27.82 3.04
N THR A 420 20.74 27.63 4.34
CA THR A 420 21.53 28.26 5.39
C THR A 420 22.03 27.22 6.38
N GLN A 421 23.27 27.39 6.85
CA GLN A 421 23.89 26.50 7.84
C GLN A 421 23.11 26.42 9.17
N LYS A 422 22.36 27.47 9.51
CA LYS A 422 21.51 27.52 10.70
C LYS A 422 20.31 26.60 10.63
N ASP A 423 19.93 26.19 9.44
CA ASP A 423 18.78 25.31 9.21
C ASP A 423 19.16 23.82 9.14
N LEU A 424 20.45 23.49 9.33
CA LEU A 424 20.92 22.09 9.28
C LEU A 424 20.24 21.20 10.33
N ASP A 425 20.15 21.70 11.57
CA ASP A 425 19.49 20.95 12.65
C ASP A 425 17.99 20.78 12.39
N LYS A 426 17.35 21.81 11.83
CA LYS A 426 15.92 21.71 11.46
C LYS A 426 15.71 20.74 10.29
N LEU A 427 16.62 20.75 9.30
CA LEU A 427 16.58 19.80 8.19
C LEU A 427 16.71 18.38 8.71
N SER A 428 17.72 18.10 9.53
CA SER A 428 17.94 16.77 10.09
C SER A 428 16.75 16.29 10.92
N ASN A 429 16.20 17.15 11.78
CA ASN A 429 15.01 16.84 12.58
C ASN A 429 13.76 16.64 11.71
N GLY A 430 13.57 17.47 10.68
CA GLY A 430 12.44 17.33 9.75
C GLY A 430 12.51 16.05 8.97
N LEU A 431 13.68 15.72 8.40
CA LEU A 431 13.91 14.49 7.65
C LEU A 431 13.73 13.25 8.53
N ALA A 432 14.23 13.25 9.77
CA ALA A 432 14.06 12.15 10.71
C ALA A 432 12.58 11.88 10.99
N LYS A 433 11.79 12.93 11.27
CA LYS A 433 10.34 12.78 11.50
C LYS A 433 9.60 12.26 10.27
N LEU A 434 9.93 12.76 9.07
CA LEU A 434 9.31 12.30 7.83
C LEU A 434 9.66 10.83 7.53
N ALA A 435 10.89 10.40 7.84
CA ALA A 435 11.30 9.01 7.73
C ALA A 435 10.60 8.09 8.75
N GLU A 436 10.23 8.59 9.92
CA GLU A 436 9.41 7.85 10.89
C GLU A 436 7.96 7.66 10.41
N GLU A 437 7.43 8.64 9.66
CA GLU A 437 6.07 8.59 9.12
C GLU A 437 5.95 7.65 7.92
N ASP A 438 6.96 7.63 7.06
CA ASP A 438 6.95 6.90 5.79
C ASP A 438 8.10 5.91 5.69
N PRO A 439 7.83 4.59 5.80
CA PRO A 439 8.85 3.55 5.70
C PRO A 439 9.49 3.41 4.31
N THR A 440 8.88 3.95 3.25
CA THR A 440 9.44 3.98 1.89
C THR A 440 10.30 5.22 1.63
N PHE A 441 10.41 6.11 2.62
CA PHE A 441 11.28 7.27 2.58
C PHE A 441 12.52 7.04 3.43
N THR A 442 13.69 7.14 2.84
CA THR A 442 14.97 6.94 3.55
C THR A 442 15.87 8.16 3.45
N VAL A 443 16.66 8.37 4.50
CA VAL A 443 17.62 9.45 4.59
C VAL A 443 18.99 8.85 4.87
N LYS A 444 19.96 9.12 4.02
CA LYS A 444 21.35 8.71 4.18
C LYS A 444 22.27 9.92 4.07
N THR A 445 23.23 10.02 4.95
CA THR A 445 24.32 10.99 4.80
C THR A 445 25.51 10.26 4.22
N ASP A 446 25.99 10.72 3.09
CA ASP A 446 27.21 10.21 2.46
C ASP A 446 28.42 10.64 3.33
N GLU A 447 29.11 9.67 3.90
CA GLU A 447 30.24 9.90 4.79
C GLU A 447 31.44 10.55 4.10
N GLN A 448 31.58 10.39 2.78
CA GLN A 448 32.69 10.93 2.02
C GLN A 448 32.42 12.38 1.58
N THR A 449 31.22 12.67 1.12
CA THR A 449 30.85 13.98 0.59
C THR A 449 30.15 14.86 1.64
N GLY A 450 29.67 14.29 2.72
CA GLY A 450 28.84 14.96 3.74
C GLY A 450 27.44 15.36 3.24
N GLN A 451 27.07 14.94 2.02
CA GLN A 451 25.77 15.25 1.43
C GLN A 451 24.67 14.37 2.05
N THR A 452 23.53 14.99 2.34
CA THR A 452 22.32 14.25 2.74
C THR A 452 21.55 13.87 1.49
N VAL A 453 21.36 12.57 1.29
CA VAL A 453 20.56 12.01 0.19
C VAL A 453 19.24 11.51 0.77
N ILE A 454 18.13 11.98 0.20
CA ILE A 454 16.80 11.49 0.48
C ILE A 454 16.36 10.58 -0.66
N SER A 455 15.78 9.44 -0.34
CA SER A 455 15.31 8.48 -1.34
C SER A 455 13.85 8.12 -1.13
N GLY A 456 13.11 7.89 -2.22
CA GLY A 456 11.67 7.59 -2.23
C GLY A 456 11.23 6.82 -3.47
N MET A 457 9.91 6.63 -3.60
CA MET A 457 9.30 5.79 -4.63
C MET A 457 9.14 6.48 -6.00
N GLY A 458 9.25 7.80 -6.07
CA GLY A 458 9.12 8.55 -7.31
C GLY A 458 9.42 10.04 -7.14
N GLU A 459 9.44 10.77 -8.26
CA GLU A 459 9.71 12.21 -8.26
C GLU A 459 8.66 12.97 -7.45
N LEU A 460 7.38 12.65 -7.64
CA LEU A 460 6.27 13.28 -6.92
C LEU A 460 6.38 13.05 -5.41
N HIS A 461 6.75 11.84 -4.99
CA HIS A 461 6.96 11.53 -3.59
C HIS A 461 8.02 12.44 -2.96
N LEU A 462 9.20 12.58 -3.58
CA LEU A 462 10.28 13.42 -3.08
C LEU A 462 9.93 14.92 -3.13
N ASP A 463 9.22 15.37 -4.16
CA ASP A 463 8.72 16.76 -4.26
C ASP A 463 7.80 17.10 -3.08
N ILE A 464 6.93 16.19 -2.70
CA ILE A 464 6.03 16.38 -1.56
C ILE A 464 6.81 16.43 -0.24
N ILE A 465 7.78 15.54 -0.05
CA ILE A 465 8.67 15.56 1.12
C ILE A 465 9.39 16.92 1.25
N ILE A 466 9.92 17.43 0.16
CA ILE A 466 10.62 18.73 0.14
C ILE A 466 9.66 19.89 0.41
N ASP A 467 8.47 19.85 -0.14
CA ASP A 467 7.45 20.86 0.12
C ASP A 467 6.97 20.82 1.59
N ARG A 468 6.84 19.62 2.17
CA ARG A 468 6.56 19.44 3.62
C ARG A 468 7.68 20.02 4.49
N LEU A 469 8.95 19.80 4.15
CA LEU A 469 10.08 20.41 4.85
C LEU A 469 9.96 21.95 4.88
N LYS A 470 9.60 22.54 3.75
CA LYS A 470 9.41 23.98 3.65
C LYS A 470 8.22 24.49 4.46
N ARG A 471 7.06 23.83 4.34
CA ARG A 471 5.79 24.31 4.96
C ARG A 471 5.69 23.98 6.45
N GLU A 472 6.01 22.75 6.84
CA GLU A 472 5.85 22.26 8.21
C GLU A 472 7.06 22.59 9.08
N PHE A 473 8.27 22.38 8.57
CA PHE A 473 9.52 22.54 9.32
C PHE A 473 10.22 23.90 9.08
N LYS A 474 9.70 24.71 8.15
CA LYS A 474 10.26 26.02 7.79
C LYS A 474 11.73 25.94 7.34
N VAL A 475 12.06 24.92 6.55
CA VAL A 475 13.39 24.69 6.00
C VAL A 475 13.32 24.73 4.48
N GLU A 476 14.12 25.59 3.88
CA GLU A 476 14.32 25.61 2.43
C GLU A 476 15.61 24.87 2.06
N CYS A 477 15.53 23.99 1.07
CA CYS A 477 16.64 23.15 0.59
C CYS A 477 17.02 23.49 -0.85
N ASN A 478 18.30 23.39 -1.15
CA ASN A 478 18.80 23.20 -2.52
C ASN A 478 18.67 21.70 -2.85
N GLN A 479 18.31 21.39 -4.08
CA GLN A 479 18.11 20.02 -4.57
C GLN A 479 19.17 19.71 -5.62
N GLY A 480 19.77 18.52 -5.51
CA GLY A 480 20.60 17.95 -6.58
C GLY A 480 19.75 17.38 -7.71
N LYS A 481 20.40 16.83 -8.72
CA LYS A 481 19.70 16.07 -9.78
C LYS A 481 19.26 14.72 -9.22
N PRO A 482 18.07 14.23 -9.60
CA PRO A 482 17.62 12.89 -9.25
C PRO A 482 18.62 11.83 -9.73
N GLN A 483 18.87 10.85 -8.87
CA GLN A 483 19.75 9.71 -9.17
C GLN A 483 18.99 8.41 -8.93
N VAL A 484 19.26 7.43 -9.76
CA VAL A 484 18.68 6.09 -9.64
C VAL A 484 19.40 5.30 -8.56
N ASN A 485 18.66 4.58 -7.74
CA ASN A 485 19.22 3.66 -6.77
C ASN A 485 19.54 2.33 -7.44
N TYR A 486 20.79 2.21 -7.87
CA TYR A 486 21.32 0.94 -8.39
C TYR A 486 21.50 -0.08 -7.26
N LYS A 487 21.49 -1.35 -7.63
CA LYS A 487 21.86 -2.48 -6.78
C LYS A 487 22.96 -3.30 -7.44
N GLU A 488 23.57 -4.21 -6.71
CA GLU A 488 24.50 -5.18 -7.27
C GLU A 488 23.94 -6.60 -7.09
N ALA A 489 24.31 -7.50 -7.97
CA ALA A 489 24.00 -8.93 -7.86
C ALA A 489 25.20 -9.75 -8.29
N ILE A 490 25.23 -11.03 -7.91
CA ILE A 490 26.23 -11.99 -8.36
C ILE A 490 25.57 -13.07 -9.19
N THR A 491 26.30 -13.60 -10.17
CA THR A 491 25.72 -14.49 -11.18
C THR A 491 26.11 -15.95 -11.04
N LYS A 492 27.12 -16.27 -10.27
CA LYS A 492 27.63 -17.66 -10.09
C LYS A 492 28.13 -17.91 -8.67
N PRO A 493 28.01 -19.15 -8.17
CA PRO A 493 28.54 -19.51 -6.88
C PRO A 493 30.08 -19.56 -6.87
N VAL A 494 30.65 -19.17 -5.74
CA VAL A 494 32.10 -19.24 -5.46
C VAL A 494 32.30 -19.83 -4.08
N GLN A 495 33.12 -20.86 -3.99
CA GLN A 495 33.56 -21.43 -2.71
C GLN A 495 34.96 -20.90 -2.38
N LEU A 496 35.13 -20.45 -1.14
CA LEU A 496 36.44 -20.02 -0.65
C LEU A 496 36.60 -20.31 0.84
N ARG A 497 37.85 -20.28 1.28
CA ARG A 497 38.25 -20.28 2.67
C ARG A 497 38.83 -18.92 3.01
N GLU A 498 38.32 -18.30 4.06
CA GLU A 498 38.80 -17.02 4.57
C GLU A 498 39.34 -17.18 6.00
N VAL A 499 40.59 -16.74 6.19
CA VAL A 499 41.25 -16.81 7.50
C VAL A 499 41.59 -15.41 7.95
N TYR A 500 40.83 -14.91 8.93
CA TYR A 500 41.17 -13.66 9.60
C TYR A 500 42.11 -13.92 10.78
N LYS A 501 43.33 -13.39 10.68
CA LYS A 501 44.33 -13.47 11.72
C LYS A 501 44.99 -12.12 11.93
N LYS A 502 44.93 -11.60 13.16
CA LYS A 502 45.62 -10.37 13.54
C LYS A 502 46.29 -10.57 14.91
N GLN A 503 47.58 -10.28 14.97
CA GLN A 503 48.39 -10.40 16.21
C GLN A 503 49.07 -9.06 16.44
N SER A 504 48.75 -8.38 17.54
CA SER A 504 49.33 -7.09 17.91
C SER A 504 49.53 -7.11 19.42
N GLY A 505 50.68 -7.59 19.89
CA GLY A 505 51.16 -7.52 21.28
C GLY A 505 50.09 -7.75 22.37
N GLY A 506 49.66 -8.98 22.58
CA GLY A 506 48.64 -9.39 23.55
C GLY A 506 47.70 -10.46 22.99
N ARG A 507 46.41 -10.46 23.39
CA ARG A 507 45.41 -11.37 22.89
C ARG A 507 45.22 -11.12 21.39
N GLY A 508 45.41 -12.14 20.55
CA GLY A 508 45.24 -12.08 19.11
C GLY A 508 43.78 -12.09 18.69
N LYS A 509 43.54 -12.02 17.37
CA LYS A 509 42.26 -12.20 16.73
C LYS A 509 42.36 -13.32 15.71
N PHE A 510 41.44 -14.29 15.74
CA PHE A 510 41.44 -15.41 14.82
C PHE A 510 40.00 -15.85 14.47
N ALA A 511 39.75 -16.02 13.19
CA ALA A 511 38.56 -16.70 12.67
C ALA A 511 38.90 -17.35 11.32
N ASP A 512 38.39 -18.54 11.09
CA ASP A 512 38.58 -19.31 9.86
C ASP A 512 37.21 -19.86 9.45
N ILE A 513 36.78 -19.52 8.26
CA ILE A 513 35.50 -19.95 7.69
C ILE A 513 35.67 -20.46 6.27
N ILE A 514 34.94 -21.51 5.95
CA ILE A 514 34.81 -22.04 4.58
C ILE A 514 33.37 -21.86 4.17
N VAL A 515 33.16 -21.08 3.12
CA VAL A 515 31.83 -20.70 2.66
C VAL A 515 31.67 -20.89 1.16
N THR A 516 30.45 -21.22 0.74
CA THR A 516 29.99 -21.05 -0.64
C THR A 516 29.08 -19.86 -0.69
N ILE A 517 29.35 -18.92 -1.57
CA ILE A 517 28.60 -17.69 -1.77
C ILE A 517 28.08 -17.67 -3.21
N GLY A 518 26.79 -17.50 -3.39
CA GLY A 518 26.14 -17.52 -4.70
C GLY A 518 24.81 -16.80 -4.73
N PRO A 519 24.12 -16.80 -5.89
CA PRO A 519 22.76 -16.29 -6.01
C PRO A 519 21.81 -17.03 -5.07
N LYS A 520 20.83 -16.32 -4.53
CA LYS A 520 19.74 -16.88 -3.70
C LYS A 520 18.91 -17.86 -4.53
N ASP A 521 18.39 -18.89 -3.91
CA ASP A 521 17.48 -19.85 -4.55
C ASP A 521 16.16 -19.14 -4.90
N GLU A 522 15.59 -19.41 -6.08
CA GLU A 522 14.39 -18.73 -6.59
C GLU A 522 13.16 -18.92 -5.67
N ASP A 523 13.09 -20.06 -4.99
CA ASP A 523 11.99 -20.40 -4.08
C ASP A 523 12.13 -19.80 -2.67
N TYR A 524 13.28 -19.20 -2.34
CA TYR A 524 13.52 -18.63 -1.03
C TYR A 524 12.96 -17.21 -0.93
N LYS A 525 11.98 -17.01 -0.04
CA LYS A 525 11.25 -15.74 0.13
C LYS A 525 11.50 -15.04 1.48
N GLU A 526 12.28 -15.64 2.37
CA GLU A 526 12.53 -15.11 3.71
C GLU A 526 13.75 -14.17 3.73
N GLY A 527 13.59 -12.94 3.27
CA GLY A 527 14.63 -11.89 3.33
C GLY A 527 15.68 -11.95 2.21
N ASP A 528 16.69 -11.10 2.33
CA ASP A 528 17.70 -10.86 1.30
C ASP A 528 18.87 -11.84 1.39
N LEU A 529 19.18 -12.31 2.59
CA LEU A 529 20.23 -13.28 2.86
C LEU A 529 19.65 -14.65 3.15
N GLN A 530 19.91 -15.61 2.28
CA GLN A 530 19.70 -17.03 2.54
C GLN A 530 20.95 -17.62 3.20
N PHE A 531 20.93 -17.78 4.52
CA PHE A 531 22.05 -18.33 5.28
C PHE A 531 21.82 -19.80 5.64
N VAL A 532 22.69 -20.68 5.17
CA VAL A 532 22.63 -22.12 5.42
C VAL A 532 23.85 -22.54 6.23
N ASN A 533 23.61 -23.16 7.39
CA ASN A 533 24.67 -23.67 8.25
C ASN A 533 24.84 -25.18 8.06
N GLU A 534 25.94 -25.59 7.46
CA GLU A 534 26.31 -27.01 7.27
C GLU A 534 27.45 -27.47 8.12
N VAL A 535 27.94 -26.67 9.09
CA VAL A 535 29.06 -27.02 9.97
C VAL A 535 28.75 -28.26 10.79
N LYS A 536 29.60 -29.28 10.66
CA LYS A 536 29.52 -30.55 11.40
C LYS A 536 30.65 -30.65 12.42
N GLY A 537 30.42 -31.36 13.54
CA GLY A 537 31.46 -31.68 14.51
C GLY A 537 31.89 -30.55 15.45
N GLY A 538 31.28 -29.37 15.42
CA GLY A 538 31.58 -28.27 16.33
C GLY A 538 32.90 -27.55 16.05
N ASN A 539 33.40 -27.62 14.83
CA ASN A 539 34.61 -26.93 14.37
C ASN A 539 34.51 -25.40 14.51
N ILE A 540 33.30 -24.86 14.35
CA ILE A 540 32.95 -23.49 14.75
C ILE A 540 31.94 -23.59 15.89
N PRO A 541 32.22 -23.02 17.08
CA PRO A 541 31.26 -22.96 18.18
C PRO A 541 29.94 -22.33 17.76
N LYS A 542 28.80 -22.88 18.23
CA LYS A 542 27.46 -22.41 17.90
C LYS A 542 27.25 -20.93 18.18
N GLU A 543 27.94 -20.38 19.18
CA GLU A 543 27.89 -18.96 19.57
C GLU A 543 28.49 -18.00 18.53
N PHE A 544 29.33 -18.47 17.59
CA PHE A 544 29.95 -17.65 16.55
C PHE A 544 29.21 -17.70 15.20
N ILE A 545 28.31 -18.68 14.98
CA ILE A 545 27.56 -18.84 13.76
C ILE A 545 26.64 -17.60 13.49
N PRO A 546 25.91 -17.09 14.48
CA PRO A 546 25.14 -15.84 14.28
C PRO A 546 26.01 -14.64 13.92
N SER A 547 27.26 -14.62 14.41
CA SER A 547 28.21 -13.54 14.07
C SER A 547 28.68 -13.60 12.62
N VAL A 548 28.83 -14.81 12.06
CA VAL A 548 29.12 -15.00 10.63
C VAL A 548 27.95 -14.48 9.80
N GLN A 549 26.71 -14.87 10.12
CA GLN A 549 25.52 -14.41 9.44
C GLN A 549 25.41 -12.88 9.49
N LYS A 550 25.52 -12.29 10.67
CA LYS A 550 25.49 -10.83 10.85
C LYS A 550 26.61 -10.12 10.07
N GLY A 551 27.77 -10.74 9.94
CA GLY A 551 28.88 -10.23 9.12
C GLY A 551 28.50 -10.13 7.66
N PHE A 552 27.82 -11.13 7.10
CA PHE A 552 27.30 -11.08 5.72
C PHE A 552 26.15 -10.09 5.57
N GLU A 553 25.20 -10.01 6.48
CA GLU A 553 24.12 -9.02 6.47
C GLU A 553 24.65 -7.57 6.44
N ASN A 554 25.70 -7.30 7.19
CA ASN A 554 26.36 -6.00 7.18
C ASN A 554 27.16 -5.76 5.91
N ALA A 555 27.81 -6.79 5.36
CA ALA A 555 28.60 -6.69 4.14
C ALA A 555 27.75 -6.42 2.90
N MET A 556 26.54 -6.99 2.82
CA MET A 556 25.60 -6.81 1.71
C MET A 556 25.14 -5.37 1.51
N LYS A 557 25.25 -4.52 2.53
CA LYS A 557 24.91 -3.09 2.41
C LYS A 557 25.80 -2.32 1.44
N SER A 558 26.94 -2.91 1.03
CA SER A 558 27.89 -2.32 0.10
C SER A 558 28.46 -3.37 -0.83
N GLY A 559 28.15 -3.27 -2.12
CA GLY A 559 28.63 -4.18 -3.15
C GLY A 559 30.09 -3.94 -3.54
N VAL A 560 30.59 -4.78 -4.42
CA VAL A 560 32.03 -4.81 -4.83
C VAL A 560 32.35 -4.04 -6.09
N LEU A 561 31.35 -3.61 -6.87
CA LEU A 561 31.53 -2.84 -8.12
C LEU A 561 31.54 -1.33 -7.87
N GLY A 562 30.47 -0.81 -7.36
CA GLY A 562 30.24 0.61 -7.13
C GLY A 562 29.82 0.95 -5.70
N GLY A 563 29.82 -0.05 -4.82
CA GLY A 563 29.37 0.11 -3.43
C GLY A 563 27.86 0.13 -3.27
N TYR A 564 27.09 -0.27 -4.28
CA TYR A 564 25.64 -0.36 -4.20
C TYR A 564 25.21 -1.60 -3.42
N PRO A 565 24.08 -1.57 -2.70
CA PRO A 565 23.65 -2.70 -1.88
C PRO A 565 23.34 -3.95 -2.72
N LEU A 566 23.52 -5.11 -2.11
CA LEU A 566 23.21 -6.42 -2.67
C LEU A 566 22.04 -7.01 -1.87
N ASP A 567 20.92 -7.29 -2.51
CA ASP A 567 19.68 -7.75 -1.86
C ASP A 567 19.35 -9.22 -2.14
N SER A 568 20.26 -9.96 -2.73
CA SER A 568 20.06 -11.38 -3.07
C SER A 568 21.36 -12.13 -2.91
N LEU A 569 21.51 -12.85 -1.81
CA LEU A 569 22.73 -13.62 -1.51
C LEU A 569 22.39 -14.93 -0.81
N LYS A 570 22.96 -16.03 -1.28
CA LYS A 570 23.01 -17.29 -0.58
C LYS A 570 24.41 -17.52 -0.03
N VAL A 571 24.49 -17.84 1.27
CA VAL A 571 25.73 -18.20 1.95
C VAL A 571 25.55 -19.55 2.62
N GLU A 572 26.35 -20.52 2.21
CA GLU A 572 26.44 -21.83 2.84
C GLU A 572 27.73 -21.87 3.67
N LEU A 573 27.62 -21.88 5.00
CA LEU A 573 28.75 -22.03 5.88
C LEU A 573 29.07 -23.53 6.03
N LEU A 574 30.11 -23.96 5.32
CA LEU A 574 30.46 -25.40 5.22
C LEU A 574 31.26 -25.91 6.37
N ASP A 575 32.31 -25.18 6.78
CA ASP A 575 33.26 -25.57 7.82
C ASP A 575 34.09 -24.36 8.26
N GLY A 576 35.01 -24.58 9.19
CA GLY A 576 35.95 -23.58 9.65
C GLY A 576 36.75 -24.05 10.86
N SER A 577 37.41 -23.12 11.52
CA SER A 577 38.12 -23.39 12.76
C SER A 577 38.16 -22.17 13.69
N PHE A 578 38.38 -22.41 14.96
CA PHE A 578 38.51 -21.36 15.97
C PHE A 578 39.75 -21.57 16.84
N HIS A 579 40.20 -20.51 17.47
CA HIS A 579 41.25 -20.56 18.45
C HIS A 579 40.69 -20.26 19.84
N PRO A 580 40.92 -21.12 20.86
CA PRO A 580 40.24 -20.98 22.16
C PRO A 580 40.46 -19.65 22.89
N VAL A 581 41.57 -18.95 22.60
CA VAL A 581 41.91 -17.66 23.24
C VAL A 581 41.67 -16.47 22.33
N ASP A 582 41.95 -16.62 21.02
CA ASP A 582 42.00 -15.49 20.05
C ASP A 582 40.71 -15.35 19.22
N SER A 583 39.77 -16.30 19.33
CA SER A 583 38.48 -16.19 18.63
C SER A 583 37.46 -15.45 19.47
N ASP A 584 36.73 -14.56 18.81
CA ASP A 584 35.59 -13.87 19.36
C ASP A 584 34.56 -13.56 18.24
N GLN A 585 33.39 -13.11 18.63
CA GLN A 585 32.30 -12.77 17.69
C GLN A 585 32.74 -11.78 16.62
N LEU A 586 33.45 -10.71 16.98
CA LEU A 586 33.92 -9.69 16.05
C LEU A 586 34.93 -10.27 15.03
N SER A 587 35.77 -11.23 15.41
CA SER A 587 36.70 -11.88 14.48
C SER A 587 35.93 -12.62 13.36
N PHE A 588 34.84 -13.31 13.70
CA PHE A 588 34.00 -14.01 12.75
C PHE A 588 33.17 -13.05 11.89
N GLU A 589 32.68 -11.92 12.42
CA GLU A 589 32.05 -10.86 11.62
C GLU A 589 33.03 -10.29 10.57
N ILE A 590 34.27 -10.04 10.95
CA ILE A 590 35.31 -9.53 10.03
C ILE A 590 35.69 -10.59 8.98
N ALA A 591 35.83 -11.86 9.38
CA ALA A 591 36.09 -12.93 8.43
C ALA A 591 34.98 -13.07 7.39
N ALA A 592 33.73 -12.97 7.81
CA ALA A 592 32.56 -12.97 6.91
C ALA A 592 32.58 -11.79 5.92
N LEU A 593 32.91 -10.58 6.38
CA LEU A 593 33.03 -9.39 5.55
C LEU A 593 34.17 -9.54 4.52
N GLN A 594 35.32 -10.11 4.90
CA GLN A 594 36.42 -10.38 3.96
C GLN A 594 36.05 -11.45 2.95
N ALA A 595 35.43 -12.56 3.42
CA ALA A 595 34.92 -13.62 2.58
C ALA A 595 33.93 -13.10 1.52
N TYR A 596 32.99 -12.24 1.96
CA TYR A 596 32.04 -11.58 1.07
C TYR A 596 32.76 -10.81 -0.04
N LYS A 597 33.69 -9.91 0.28
CA LYS A 597 34.45 -9.11 -0.70
C LYS A 597 35.20 -9.98 -1.70
N ASN A 598 35.90 -10.99 -1.19
CA ASN A 598 36.72 -11.88 -2.01
C ASN A 598 35.88 -12.77 -2.93
N ALA A 599 34.77 -13.32 -2.43
CA ALA A 599 33.88 -14.18 -3.19
C ALA A 599 33.06 -13.39 -4.22
N CYS A 600 32.40 -12.30 -3.80
CA CYS A 600 31.57 -11.52 -4.71
C CYS A 600 32.35 -10.93 -5.87
N SER A 601 33.62 -10.54 -5.69
CA SER A 601 34.49 -10.08 -6.79
C SER A 601 34.74 -11.17 -7.83
N GLN A 602 34.70 -12.44 -7.48
CA GLN A 602 34.89 -13.59 -8.35
C GLN A 602 33.59 -14.20 -8.88
N ALA A 603 32.48 -13.89 -8.21
CA ALA A 603 31.16 -14.47 -8.48
C ALA A 603 30.42 -13.85 -9.70
N GLY A 604 31.14 -13.11 -10.55
CA GLY A 604 30.53 -12.42 -11.70
C GLY A 604 29.58 -11.32 -11.27
N PRO A 605 30.05 -10.29 -10.54
CA PRO A 605 29.20 -9.23 -10.08
C PRO A 605 28.64 -8.41 -11.24
N VAL A 606 27.36 -8.02 -11.17
CA VAL A 606 26.64 -7.22 -12.16
C VAL A 606 25.93 -6.06 -11.48
N LEU A 607 25.84 -4.93 -12.19
CA LEU A 607 25.07 -3.78 -11.76
C LEU A 607 23.61 -3.99 -12.17
N MET A 608 22.70 -3.68 -11.27
CA MET A 608 21.25 -3.82 -11.44
C MET A 608 20.59 -2.45 -11.42
N GLU A 609 19.68 -2.19 -12.37
CA GLU A 609 18.88 -0.96 -12.43
C GLU A 609 17.40 -1.24 -12.16
N PRO A 610 16.65 -0.30 -11.57
CA PRO A 610 15.21 -0.45 -11.39
C PRO A 610 14.49 -0.35 -12.72
N ILE A 611 13.65 -1.34 -12.99
CA ILE A 611 12.75 -1.40 -14.14
C ILE A 611 11.35 -1.03 -13.68
N MET A 612 10.73 -0.15 -14.45
CA MET A 612 9.39 0.34 -14.20
C MET A 612 8.41 -0.27 -15.19
N LYS A 613 7.27 -0.73 -14.69
CA LYS A 613 6.10 -1.05 -15.50
C LYS A 613 5.42 0.24 -15.88
N LEU A 614 5.42 0.56 -17.15
CA LEU A 614 4.81 1.77 -17.72
C LEU A 614 3.58 1.39 -18.52
N GLU A 615 2.51 2.14 -18.31
CA GLU A 615 1.33 2.12 -19.16
C GLU A 615 1.04 3.52 -19.69
N VAL A 616 0.81 3.61 -20.98
CA VAL A 616 0.50 4.87 -21.67
C VAL A 616 -0.82 4.73 -22.38
N VAL A 617 -1.78 5.56 -22.01
CA VAL A 617 -3.04 5.69 -22.73
C VAL A 617 -2.91 6.87 -23.72
N THR A 618 -2.97 6.58 -25.01
CA THR A 618 -2.72 7.54 -26.08
C THR A 618 -3.72 7.40 -27.22
N PRO A 619 -4.05 8.47 -27.95
CA PRO A 619 -4.77 8.35 -29.21
C PRO A 619 -4.04 7.43 -30.20
N GLU A 620 -4.78 6.69 -31.02
CA GLU A 620 -4.20 5.75 -32.00
C GLU A 620 -3.20 6.41 -32.93
N GLU A 621 -3.45 7.63 -33.36
CA GLU A 621 -2.59 8.42 -34.23
C GLU A 621 -1.19 8.73 -33.63
N ASN A 622 -1.08 8.84 -32.30
CA ASN A 622 0.18 9.11 -31.58
C ASN A 622 0.90 7.84 -31.09
N MET A 623 0.29 6.66 -31.24
CA MET A 623 0.84 5.40 -30.73
C MET A 623 2.24 5.11 -31.29
N GLY A 624 2.46 5.35 -32.59
CA GLY A 624 3.75 5.13 -33.23
C GLY A 624 4.86 6.00 -32.66
N ASP A 625 4.58 7.26 -32.38
CA ASP A 625 5.54 8.21 -31.80
C ASP A 625 5.85 7.86 -30.35
N VAL A 626 4.82 7.44 -29.57
CA VAL A 626 5.00 6.98 -28.20
C VAL A 626 5.89 5.73 -28.15
N ILE A 627 5.64 4.73 -28.98
CA ILE A 627 6.47 3.52 -29.05
C ILE A 627 7.90 3.88 -29.50
N GLY A 628 8.04 4.78 -30.46
CA GLY A 628 9.34 5.28 -30.93
C GLY A 628 10.15 5.95 -29.81
N ASP A 629 9.50 6.75 -28.96
CA ASP A 629 10.15 7.39 -27.81
C ASP A 629 10.53 6.35 -26.73
N LEU A 630 9.64 5.40 -26.44
CA LEU A 630 9.92 4.32 -25.48
C LEU A 630 11.11 3.47 -25.91
N ASN A 631 11.21 3.12 -27.20
CA ASN A 631 12.37 2.38 -27.73
C ASN A 631 13.68 3.17 -27.60
N LYS A 632 13.66 4.49 -27.79
CA LYS A 632 14.82 5.36 -27.54
C LYS A 632 15.26 5.34 -26.08
N ARG A 633 14.30 5.16 -25.16
CA ARG A 633 14.50 5.07 -23.71
C ARG A 633 14.78 3.64 -23.21
N ARG A 634 15.20 2.75 -24.10
CA ARG A 634 15.46 1.33 -23.79
C ARG A 634 14.23 0.57 -23.27
N GLY A 635 13.04 1.09 -23.51
CA GLY A 635 11.80 0.44 -23.11
C GLY A 635 11.53 -0.80 -23.95
N GLN A 636 11.01 -1.84 -23.31
CA GLN A 636 10.52 -3.05 -23.96
C GLN A 636 9.01 -3.04 -23.95
N VAL A 637 8.40 -2.87 -25.12
CA VAL A 637 6.95 -2.89 -25.27
C VAL A 637 6.48 -4.34 -25.16
N GLU A 638 5.66 -4.63 -24.16
CA GLU A 638 5.13 -5.98 -23.89
C GLU A 638 3.79 -6.22 -24.59
N GLY A 639 2.98 -5.17 -24.73
CA GLY A 639 1.66 -5.30 -25.30
C GLY A 639 1.02 -3.98 -25.69
N MET A 640 0.01 -4.10 -26.54
CA MET A 640 -0.83 -2.99 -26.97
C MET A 640 -2.29 -3.45 -26.92
N GLU A 641 -3.11 -2.69 -26.22
CA GLU A 641 -4.52 -3.00 -26.04
C GLU A 641 -5.38 -1.87 -26.62
N SER A 642 -6.59 -2.22 -27.04
CA SER A 642 -7.56 -1.21 -27.45
C SER A 642 -8.25 -0.64 -26.22
N GLY A 643 -8.08 0.65 -26.00
CA GLY A 643 -8.82 1.40 -25.01
C GLY A 643 -10.16 1.91 -25.55
N ARG A 644 -10.85 2.73 -24.75
CA ARG A 644 -12.13 3.35 -25.12
C ARG A 644 -11.93 4.49 -26.12
N SER A 645 -12.98 4.74 -26.92
CA SER A 645 -13.07 5.92 -27.81
C SER A 645 -11.89 6.08 -28.77
N GLY A 646 -11.30 4.98 -29.26
CA GLY A 646 -10.15 5.03 -30.18
C GLY A 646 -8.81 5.27 -29.48
N ALA A 647 -8.74 5.21 -28.15
CA ALA A 647 -7.47 5.22 -27.44
C ALA A 647 -6.76 3.86 -27.55
N ARG A 648 -5.45 3.90 -27.42
CA ARG A 648 -4.58 2.71 -27.32
C ARG A 648 -3.85 2.72 -25.99
N ILE A 649 -3.71 1.54 -25.38
CA ILE A 649 -2.95 1.35 -24.16
C ILE A 649 -1.66 0.65 -24.55
N VAL A 650 -0.53 1.30 -24.33
CA VAL A 650 0.81 0.76 -24.56
C VAL A 650 1.40 0.35 -23.21
N LYS A 651 1.68 -0.92 -23.03
CA LYS A 651 2.35 -1.48 -21.86
C LYS A 651 3.82 -1.75 -22.18
N ALA A 652 4.72 -1.26 -21.32
CA ALA A 652 6.16 -1.41 -21.52
C ALA A 652 6.91 -1.55 -20.20
N MET A 653 8.03 -2.28 -20.22
CA MET A 653 9.03 -2.27 -19.17
C MET A 653 10.14 -1.28 -19.55
N VAL A 654 10.41 -0.32 -18.67
CA VAL A 654 11.33 0.79 -18.95
C VAL A 654 12.31 1.00 -17.79
N PRO A 655 13.60 1.23 -18.05
CA PRO A 655 14.54 1.57 -16.99
C PRO A 655 14.26 2.97 -16.45
N LEU A 656 14.21 3.10 -15.13
CA LEU A 656 13.92 4.39 -14.47
C LEU A 656 14.90 5.50 -14.87
N ALA A 657 16.18 5.14 -15.09
CA ALA A 657 17.22 6.09 -15.50
C ALA A 657 16.87 6.88 -16.79
N GLU A 658 16.07 6.29 -17.67
CA GLU A 658 15.67 6.90 -18.95
C GLU A 658 14.32 7.67 -18.86
N MET A 659 13.66 7.60 -17.71
CA MET A 659 12.30 8.10 -17.57
C MET A 659 12.19 9.50 -16.98
N PHE A 660 13.31 10.08 -16.53
CA PHE A 660 13.30 11.47 -16.06
C PHE A 660 12.83 12.43 -17.16
N GLY A 661 11.84 13.27 -16.83
CA GLY A 661 11.23 14.19 -17.77
C GLY A 661 10.30 13.54 -18.82
N TYR A 662 10.01 12.25 -18.71
CA TYR A 662 9.16 11.52 -19.68
C TYR A 662 7.75 12.13 -19.82
N VAL A 663 7.12 12.51 -18.72
CA VAL A 663 5.76 13.11 -18.75
C VAL A 663 5.71 14.36 -19.60
N THR A 664 6.75 15.20 -19.55
CA THR A 664 6.87 16.40 -20.40
C THR A 664 7.05 16.02 -21.87
N ALA A 665 7.90 15.04 -22.15
CA ALA A 665 8.11 14.52 -23.51
C ALA A 665 6.81 13.92 -24.07
N LEU A 666 6.10 13.11 -23.30
CA LEU A 666 4.84 12.50 -23.69
C LEU A 666 3.77 13.56 -24.01
N ARG A 667 3.63 14.59 -23.17
CA ARG A 667 2.73 15.72 -23.43
C ARG A 667 3.06 16.45 -24.74
N THR A 668 4.33 16.63 -25.01
CA THR A 668 4.78 17.27 -26.26
C THR A 668 4.44 16.41 -27.47
N ILE A 669 4.73 15.11 -27.45
CA ILE A 669 4.48 14.17 -28.55
C ILE A 669 2.98 14.05 -28.83
N THR A 670 2.14 14.06 -27.81
CA THR A 670 0.70 13.79 -27.90
C THR A 670 -0.17 15.05 -27.79
N SER A 671 0.43 16.23 -27.78
CA SER A 671 -0.27 17.51 -27.56
C SER A 671 -1.14 17.50 -26.30
N GLY A 672 -0.64 16.85 -25.22
CA GLY A 672 -1.31 16.73 -23.93
C GLY A 672 -2.46 15.72 -23.88
N ARG A 673 -2.69 14.93 -24.95
CA ARG A 673 -3.81 13.98 -25.03
C ARG A 673 -3.51 12.59 -24.47
N ALA A 674 -2.25 12.27 -24.17
CA ALA A 674 -1.88 11.00 -23.54
C ALA A 674 -1.68 11.16 -22.04
N THR A 675 -1.98 10.10 -21.32
CA THR A 675 -1.69 9.94 -19.90
C THR A 675 -0.75 8.74 -19.70
N SER A 676 0.06 8.77 -18.65
CA SER A 676 0.94 7.66 -18.33
C SER A 676 0.89 7.35 -16.84
N SER A 677 1.01 6.06 -16.51
CA SER A 677 1.22 5.56 -15.16
C SER A 677 2.48 4.71 -15.16
N MET A 678 3.34 4.91 -14.16
CA MET A 678 4.61 4.23 -14.05
C MET A 678 4.80 3.70 -12.63
N GLN A 679 5.11 2.43 -12.49
CA GLN A 679 5.25 1.74 -11.22
C GLN A 679 6.52 0.91 -11.20
N TYR A 680 7.22 0.86 -10.06
CA TYR A 680 8.35 -0.05 -9.87
C TYR A 680 7.89 -1.51 -10.01
N ASP A 681 8.66 -2.31 -10.75
CA ASP A 681 8.41 -3.73 -10.94
C ASP A 681 9.55 -4.58 -10.34
N HIS A 682 10.76 -4.47 -10.86
CA HIS A 682 11.91 -5.22 -10.38
C HIS A 682 13.25 -4.52 -10.74
N HIS A 683 14.35 -5.08 -10.25
CA HIS A 683 15.69 -4.71 -10.73
C HIS A 683 16.16 -5.71 -11.78
N ALA A 684 16.77 -5.21 -12.86
CA ALA A 684 17.35 -6.02 -13.94
C ALA A 684 18.81 -5.66 -14.20
N PRO A 685 19.62 -6.60 -14.73
CA PRO A 685 21.01 -6.33 -15.07
C PRO A 685 21.15 -5.22 -16.12
N VAL A 686 22.05 -4.28 -15.87
CA VAL A 686 22.39 -3.21 -16.80
C VAL A 686 23.34 -3.73 -17.88
N SER A 687 23.22 -3.22 -19.11
CA SER A 687 24.20 -3.55 -20.17
C SER A 687 25.62 -3.12 -19.78
N ASN A 688 26.64 -3.88 -20.24
CA ASN A 688 28.04 -3.62 -19.89
C ASN A 688 28.50 -2.19 -20.22
N SER A 689 27.98 -1.59 -21.29
CA SER A 689 28.33 -0.22 -21.70
C SER A 689 27.82 0.81 -20.71
N ILE A 690 26.59 0.65 -20.24
CA ILE A 690 25.95 1.55 -19.28
C ILE A 690 26.54 1.32 -17.88
N ALA A 691 26.75 0.06 -17.50
CA ALA A 691 27.40 -0.26 -16.23
C ALA A 691 28.78 0.42 -16.13
N LYS A 692 29.56 0.38 -17.20
CA LYS A 692 30.86 1.07 -17.24
C LYS A 692 30.73 2.58 -17.07
N GLN A 693 29.77 3.22 -17.75
CA GLN A 693 29.51 4.65 -17.62
C GLN A 693 29.10 5.03 -16.18
N VAL A 694 28.17 4.30 -15.59
CA VAL A 694 27.71 4.55 -14.21
C VAL A 694 28.85 4.36 -13.21
N LEU A 695 29.65 3.31 -13.37
CA LEU A 695 30.77 3.03 -12.47
C LEU A 695 31.93 4.03 -12.65
N GLU A 696 32.19 4.53 -13.87
CA GLU A 696 33.15 5.62 -14.11
C GLU A 696 32.72 6.92 -13.45
N GLU A 697 31.44 7.26 -13.46
CA GLU A 697 30.90 8.43 -12.74
C GLU A 697 31.11 8.31 -11.22
N VAL A 698 30.92 7.12 -10.66
CA VAL A 698 31.11 6.84 -9.23
C VAL A 698 32.60 6.86 -8.87
N ASN A 699 33.43 6.16 -9.64
CA ASN A 699 34.88 6.08 -9.40
C ASN A 699 35.60 7.40 -9.66
N GLY A 700 35.13 8.20 -10.62
CA GLY A 700 35.64 9.55 -10.88
C GLY A 700 35.42 10.53 -9.75
N ARG A 701 34.44 10.30 -8.90
CA ARG A 701 34.24 11.05 -7.64
C ARG A 701 35.21 10.61 -6.54
N VAL A 702 35.66 9.38 -6.57
CA VAL A 702 36.65 8.82 -5.62
C VAL A 702 38.06 9.28 -5.93
N ASP A 703 38.41 9.44 -7.21
CA ASP A 703 39.75 9.88 -7.64
C ASP A 703 40.00 11.38 -7.45
N LEU A 704 38.99 12.18 -7.20
CA LEU A 704 39.10 13.61 -6.85
C LEU A 704 39.41 13.88 -5.37
N VAL A 705 39.47 12.83 -4.55
CA VAL A 705 39.74 12.89 -3.09
C VAL A 705 41.06 12.18 -2.76
N LYS A 706 42.09 12.31 -3.61
CA LYS A 706 43.48 11.94 -3.28
C LYS A 706 44.27 13.17 -2.91
#